data_a2d2141f058a4d203fdb1389fe6bab24
#
_entry.id   a2d2141f058a4d203fdb1389fe6bab24
#
_cell.length_a   1.000
_cell.length_b   1.000
_cell.length_c   1.000
_cell.angle_alpha   90.00
_cell.angle_beta   90.00
_cell.angle_gamma   90.00
#
_symmetry.space_group_name_H-M   'P 1'
#
loop_
_entity.id
_entity.type
_entity.pdbx_description
1 polymer ?
#
loop_
_entity_poly.entity_id
_entity_poly.type
_entity_poly.pdbx_seq_one_letter_code
_entity_poly.pdbx_strand_id
1 'polypeptide(L)'
;MAQKNIIVKGARTHNLKNLDVEIPRDKLVVMTGLSGSGKSSLAFDTLYAEGQRRYVESLSAYARQFLGQMDKPDVDSIEGLSPAISIDQKTTSQNPRSTVGTATEINDYLRLLYARVGTPYCPNHDIPIERQSPEQMVDRILELPDRTRIQILSPAVRDKRGQHKKLLERISKDGYIRVRVDGEIYDVSEVPELEKNKKHTIEVVVDRIAIKDGVRSRLFDSVEQALLFSEGYMVIDVIGEEEMYFNEHFACPFCDFSIDELEPRLFSFNAPFGACPSCDGLGSRLTVDEELIIPDDSLSIEEGVFAPWNPISSNYYPSMIDQFSKQNNIPTDVPYKDLTSEQQEVLKYGAPDATFSFTFKTMRGETKTTENTFEGVFNNVQRRYNDTNSDYTRDVMREYMHELTCPTCKGTRLNEEALSVRVSDKNIAEVTAMSIGDAKKHFETIDFSVTDTMIADPIIKEIDDRLTFLNEVGLDYLTMSRVAGSLSGGESQRIRLATQIGSNLSGVLYILDEPSIGLHQRDNARLIQSLQRMRDLGNTLVVVEHDEETMMAADYLIDIGPGAGELGGEIVSIGTPEEVQADENSLTGKYLSGKEKIEVPKTRRNEDKGWVTVKGAEENNLQNVEASFPIGRFTCVTGVSGSGKSSLVNSILKIALAKRLTSTKERPGKFESIEGFEGLEKVIDIDQSPIGRTPRSNPATYTSVFDDIRGLFAQTNEAKIRGYDKGRFSFNVKGGRCEACKGGGIKQIEMHFLPDVYVPCEVCHGTRYNSETLEIKYKGKSISDVLDMTIDEALVYFDAIPKIKRKIQTLVDVGLGYVRLGQSATTLSGGEAQRMKLASELQRVSTGDTFYILDEPTTGLHAHDIKKLLTVLNRLVDAGNTVVVIEHNLDVIKTADYIIDMGPEGGIRGGEVIATGTPEEVAEVEGSFTGQYLKYVMDKDK
;
A
#
# COMPACT_ATOMS: atom_id res chain seq x y z
N MET A 1 -30.78 22.31 -28.03
CA MET A 1 -30.03 21.11 -28.46
C MET A 1 -28.83 20.96 -27.53
N ALA A 2 -28.61 19.79 -27.01
CA ALA A 2 -27.41 19.53 -26.18
C ALA A 2 -26.16 19.77 -27.06
N GLN A 3 -25.16 20.47 -26.51
CA GLN A 3 -23.93 20.75 -27.19
C GLN A 3 -23.18 19.42 -27.46
N LYS A 4 -22.81 19.16 -28.71
CA LYS A 4 -22.22 17.86 -29.11
C LYS A 4 -20.75 17.73 -28.78
N ASN A 5 -20.07 18.85 -28.59
CA ASN A 5 -18.63 18.90 -28.34
C ASN A 5 -18.32 19.69 -27.07
N ILE A 6 -17.22 19.35 -26.41
CA ILE A 6 -16.53 20.22 -25.46
C ILE A 6 -15.58 21.07 -26.27
N ILE A 7 -15.72 22.40 -26.17
CA ILE A 7 -14.92 23.35 -26.95
C ILE A 7 -14.00 24.09 -26.00
N VAL A 8 -12.70 23.87 -26.15
CA VAL A 8 -11.63 24.57 -25.42
C VAL A 8 -11.04 25.62 -26.31
N LYS A 9 -10.89 26.84 -25.80
CA LYS A 9 -10.27 27.97 -26.52
C LYS A 9 -9.19 28.61 -25.68
N GLY A 10 -8.03 28.79 -26.30
CA GLY A 10 -6.91 29.52 -25.74
C GLY A 10 -6.30 28.88 -24.49
N ALA A 11 -6.13 27.57 -24.48
CA ALA A 11 -5.47 26.90 -23.35
C ALA A 11 -3.97 27.17 -23.33
N ARG A 12 -3.46 27.67 -22.19
CA ARG A 12 -2.05 28.09 -21.98
C ARG A 12 -1.43 27.52 -20.74
N THR A 13 -2.10 26.54 -20.10
CA THR A 13 -1.63 25.90 -18.88
C THR A 13 -0.28 25.19 -19.16
N HIS A 14 0.73 25.47 -18.33
CA HIS A 14 2.10 24.94 -18.44
C HIS A 14 2.74 25.20 -19.82
N ASN A 15 2.92 24.12 -20.62
CA ASN A 15 3.57 24.21 -21.94
C ASN A 15 2.59 24.34 -23.12
N LEU A 16 1.29 24.42 -22.87
CA LEU A 16 0.28 24.56 -23.92
C LEU A 16 0.40 25.93 -24.61
N LYS A 17 0.41 25.94 -25.96
CA LYS A 17 0.65 27.12 -26.78
C LYS A 17 -0.65 27.74 -27.30
N ASN A 18 -1.48 28.31 -26.42
CA ASN A 18 -2.76 28.93 -26.81
C ASN A 18 -3.65 27.98 -27.62
N LEU A 19 -3.83 26.78 -27.12
CA LEU A 19 -4.39 25.64 -27.83
C LEU A 19 -5.91 25.75 -27.92
N ASP A 20 -6.46 25.58 -29.14
CA ASP A 20 -7.89 25.44 -29.39
C ASP A 20 -8.19 23.98 -29.77
N VAL A 21 -9.18 23.35 -29.14
CA VAL A 21 -9.58 21.97 -29.44
C VAL A 21 -11.05 21.72 -29.24
N GLU A 22 -11.64 20.92 -30.12
CA GLU A 22 -12.98 20.38 -30.00
C GLU A 22 -12.93 18.88 -29.66
N ILE A 23 -13.55 18.51 -28.56
CA ILE A 23 -13.57 17.12 -28.04
C ILE A 23 -15.00 16.61 -28.14
N PRO A 24 -15.28 15.54 -28.92
CA PRO A 24 -16.63 15.01 -29.05
C PRO A 24 -17.12 14.42 -27.73
N ARG A 25 -18.39 14.70 -27.37
CA ARG A 25 -19.05 14.12 -26.20
C ARG A 25 -19.57 12.72 -26.47
N ASP A 26 -19.76 11.97 -25.40
CA ASP A 26 -20.27 10.60 -25.42
C ASP A 26 -19.40 9.66 -26.28
N LYS A 27 -18.09 9.88 -26.21
CA LYS A 27 -17.04 9.17 -26.95
C LYS A 27 -15.87 8.78 -26.06
N LEU A 28 -15.16 7.75 -26.49
CA LEU A 28 -13.84 7.40 -25.94
C LEU A 28 -12.77 8.19 -26.73
N VAL A 29 -12.24 9.22 -26.09
CA VAL A 29 -11.22 10.12 -26.66
C VAL A 29 -9.88 9.79 -26.02
N VAL A 30 -8.87 9.47 -26.82
CA VAL A 30 -7.52 9.21 -26.31
C VAL A 30 -6.60 10.38 -26.69
N MET A 31 -5.92 10.93 -25.66
CA MET A 31 -4.86 11.93 -25.80
C MET A 31 -3.51 11.24 -25.76
N THR A 32 -2.75 11.38 -26.84
CA THR A 32 -1.44 10.72 -27.01
C THR A 32 -0.36 11.73 -27.41
N GLY A 33 0.88 11.26 -27.55
CA GLY A 33 2.05 12.07 -27.88
C GLY A 33 3.25 11.79 -26.98
N LEU A 34 4.38 12.43 -27.22
CA LEU A 34 5.62 12.25 -26.47
C LEU A 34 5.46 12.55 -24.97
N SER A 35 6.31 11.94 -24.14
CA SER A 35 6.38 12.31 -22.72
C SER A 35 6.74 13.78 -22.58
N GLY A 36 5.97 14.53 -21.74
CA GLY A 36 6.15 15.99 -21.58
C GLY A 36 5.60 16.86 -22.73
N SER A 37 4.81 16.30 -23.67
CA SER A 37 4.21 17.08 -24.77
C SER A 37 3.05 17.99 -24.37
N GLY A 38 2.46 17.81 -23.16
CA GLY A 38 1.34 18.62 -22.67
C GLY A 38 0.01 17.89 -22.53
N LYS A 39 -0.02 16.57 -22.70
CA LYS A 39 -1.22 15.73 -22.57
C LYS A 39 -1.93 15.92 -21.21
N SER A 40 -1.19 15.72 -20.14
CA SER A 40 -1.72 15.85 -18.78
C SER A 40 -2.10 17.31 -18.45
N SER A 41 -1.38 18.29 -19.02
CA SER A 41 -1.72 19.71 -18.89
C SER A 41 -3.08 20.04 -19.49
N LEU A 42 -3.43 19.44 -20.65
CA LEU A 42 -4.74 19.61 -21.26
C LEU A 42 -5.83 18.81 -20.50
N ALA A 43 -5.57 17.54 -20.21
CA ALA A 43 -6.56 16.64 -19.62
C ALA A 43 -6.86 16.99 -18.17
N PHE A 44 -5.83 17.09 -17.30
CA PHE A 44 -5.99 17.27 -15.86
C PHE A 44 -5.93 18.75 -15.45
N ASP A 45 -4.89 19.47 -15.83
CA ASP A 45 -4.69 20.85 -15.35
C ASP A 45 -5.60 21.87 -16.05
N THR A 46 -6.26 21.49 -17.16
CA THR A 46 -7.20 22.34 -17.87
C THR A 46 -8.64 21.82 -17.80
N LEU A 47 -8.95 20.66 -18.39
CA LEU A 47 -10.33 20.14 -18.48
C LEU A 47 -10.87 19.74 -17.10
N TYR A 48 -10.13 18.87 -16.38
CA TYR A 48 -10.56 18.42 -15.06
C TYR A 48 -10.62 19.58 -14.05
N ALA A 49 -9.57 20.39 -14.00
CA ALA A 49 -9.47 21.51 -13.06
C ALA A 49 -10.64 22.49 -13.25
N GLU A 50 -11.02 22.84 -14.48
CA GLU A 50 -12.15 23.72 -14.75
C GLU A 50 -13.50 23.03 -14.45
N GLY A 51 -13.64 21.74 -14.76
CA GLY A 51 -14.85 20.96 -14.46
C GLY A 51 -15.10 20.88 -12.97
N GLN A 52 -14.08 20.60 -12.19
CA GLN A 52 -14.16 20.53 -10.73
C GLN A 52 -14.38 21.92 -10.11
N ARG A 53 -13.69 22.96 -10.62
CA ARG A 53 -13.90 24.35 -10.18
C ARG A 53 -15.36 24.75 -10.32
N ARG A 54 -15.99 24.52 -11.48
CA ARG A 54 -17.43 24.83 -11.71
C ARG A 54 -18.34 24.03 -10.80
N TYR A 55 -18.04 22.77 -10.56
CA TYR A 55 -18.79 21.94 -9.62
C TYR A 55 -18.71 22.50 -8.20
N VAL A 56 -17.51 22.80 -7.71
CA VAL A 56 -17.31 23.40 -6.38
C VAL A 56 -17.99 24.76 -6.26
N GLU A 57 -17.94 25.61 -7.28
CA GLU A 57 -18.65 26.89 -7.31
C GLU A 57 -20.17 26.76 -7.23
N SER A 58 -20.73 25.67 -7.71
CA SER A 58 -22.17 25.38 -7.63
C SER A 58 -22.64 24.98 -6.23
N LEU A 59 -21.73 24.61 -5.33
CA LEU A 59 -22.02 24.20 -3.96
C LEU A 59 -22.30 25.39 -3.05
N SER A 60 -22.90 25.11 -1.88
CA SER A 60 -23.13 26.13 -0.85
C SER A 60 -21.83 26.79 -0.37
N ALA A 61 -21.91 28.04 0.09
CA ALA A 61 -20.76 28.75 0.64
C ALA A 61 -20.09 28.00 1.80
N TYR A 62 -20.84 27.25 2.59
CA TYR A 62 -20.33 26.40 3.66
C TYR A 62 -19.50 25.23 3.11
N ALA A 63 -20.00 24.50 2.12
CA ALA A 63 -19.26 23.38 1.50
C ALA A 63 -17.97 23.85 0.81
N ARG A 64 -17.99 25.05 0.18
CA ARG A 64 -16.80 25.67 -0.45
C ARG A 64 -15.66 25.95 0.53
N GLN A 65 -15.96 26.27 1.80
CA GLN A 65 -14.95 26.50 2.82
C GLN A 65 -14.14 25.24 3.14
N PHE A 66 -14.73 24.06 2.98
CA PHE A 66 -14.07 22.77 3.24
C PHE A 66 -13.31 22.22 2.03
N LEU A 67 -13.75 22.55 0.81
CA LEU A 67 -13.16 22.02 -0.42
C LEU A 67 -12.01 22.87 -0.98
N GLY A 68 -11.75 24.05 -0.41
CA GLY A 68 -10.73 24.98 -0.88
C GLY A 68 -11.13 25.73 -2.16
N GLN A 69 -10.42 26.79 -2.47
CA GLN A 69 -10.54 27.50 -3.73
C GLN A 69 -9.57 26.86 -4.72
N MET A 70 -10.06 26.34 -5.82
CA MET A 70 -9.22 25.84 -6.91
C MET A 70 -8.80 27.00 -7.80
N ASP A 71 -7.53 27.02 -8.20
CA ASP A 71 -7.02 27.99 -9.14
C ASP A 71 -7.71 27.82 -10.50
N LYS A 72 -8.07 28.95 -11.13
CA LYS A 72 -8.64 28.91 -12.48
C LYS A 72 -7.53 28.57 -13.47
N PRO A 73 -7.70 27.52 -14.30
CA PRO A 73 -6.73 27.22 -15.33
C PRO A 73 -6.58 28.40 -16.32
N ASP A 74 -5.39 28.56 -16.88
CA ASP A 74 -5.12 29.59 -17.89
C ASP A 74 -5.72 29.17 -19.24
N VAL A 75 -6.97 29.56 -19.43
CA VAL A 75 -7.79 29.26 -20.62
C VAL A 75 -8.77 30.39 -20.85
N ASP A 76 -9.02 30.72 -22.12
CA ASP A 76 -9.95 31.78 -22.45
C ASP A 76 -11.40 31.33 -22.15
N SER A 77 -11.81 30.17 -22.66
CA SER A 77 -13.13 29.58 -22.38
C SER A 77 -13.16 28.07 -22.58
N ILE A 78 -14.02 27.39 -21.83
CA ILE A 78 -14.41 25.99 -22.06
C ILE A 78 -15.93 25.91 -22.07
N GLU A 79 -16.51 25.45 -23.18
CA GLU A 79 -17.94 25.26 -23.35
C GLU A 79 -18.29 23.77 -23.42
N GLY A 80 -19.50 23.39 -23.07
CA GLY A 80 -20.00 21.99 -23.15
C GLY A 80 -19.45 21.05 -22.09
N LEU A 81 -18.78 21.55 -21.05
CA LEU A 81 -18.15 20.72 -20.02
C LEU A 81 -19.21 20.11 -19.08
N SER A 82 -19.13 18.80 -18.90
CA SER A 82 -19.91 18.04 -17.92
C SER A 82 -19.21 18.01 -16.56
N PRO A 83 -19.88 17.59 -15.46
CA PRO A 83 -19.19 17.25 -14.21
C PRO A 83 -18.04 16.30 -14.48
N ALA A 84 -16.85 16.63 -13.97
CA ALA A 84 -15.63 15.88 -14.27
C ALA A 84 -15.18 15.02 -13.06
N ILE A 85 -14.79 13.78 -13.34
CA ILE A 85 -14.20 12.86 -12.38
C ILE A 85 -12.82 12.44 -12.93
N SER A 86 -11.80 12.55 -12.08
CA SER A 86 -10.43 12.14 -12.42
C SER A 86 -10.08 10.81 -11.75
N ILE A 87 -9.42 9.94 -12.51
CA ILE A 87 -8.88 8.66 -12.03
C ILE A 87 -7.38 8.67 -12.34
N ASP A 88 -6.61 9.20 -11.40
CA ASP A 88 -5.15 9.33 -11.51
C ASP A 88 -4.39 8.19 -10.79
N GLN A 89 -3.08 8.12 -11.03
CA GLN A 89 -2.18 7.12 -10.48
C GLN A 89 -1.67 7.43 -9.06
N LYS A 90 -1.73 8.69 -8.63
CA LYS A 90 -0.88 9.24 -7.55
C LYS A 90 -1.25 8.88 -6.12
N THR A 91 -2.31 8.13 -5.84
CA THR A 91 -2.76 7.94 -4.46
C THR A 91 -3.01 6.50 -4.08
N THR A 92 -1.93 5.76 -3.79
CA THR A 92 -2.05 4.59 -2.91
C THR A 92 -2.25 5.10 -1.48
N SER A 93 -3.36 4.72 -0.85
CA SER A 93 -3.59 5.03 0.56
C SER A 93 -2.49 4.37 1.41
N GLN A 94 -1.70 5.16 2.12
CA GLN A 94 -0.71 4.64 3.07
C GLN A 94 -1.33 4.20 4.41
N ASN A 95 -2.66 4.26 4.53
CA ASN A 95 -3.35 3.85 5.73
C ASN A 95 -3.35 2.30 5.83
N PRO A 96 -2.70 1.70 6.85
CA PRO A 96 -2.62 0.24 7.00
C PRO A 96 -3.99 -0.42 7.27
N ARG A 97 -5.00 0.38 7.63
CA ARG A 97 -6.38 -0.08 7.85
C ARG A 97 -7.22 -0.10 6.58
N SER A 98 -6.74 0.46 5.48
CA SER A 98 -7.43 0.40 4.19
C SER A 98 -7.13 -0.91 3.48
N THR A 99 -8.18 -1.63 3.07
CA THR A 99 -8.09 -2.88 2.29
C THR A 99 -8.84 -2.75 0.98
N VAL A 100 -8.64 -3.68 0.05
CA VAL A 100 -9.44 -3.74 -1.19
C VAL A 100 -10.93 -3.74 -0.85
N GLY A 101 -11.38 -4.59 0.09
CA GLY A 101 -12.78 -4.68 0.49
C GLY A 101 -13.35 -3.39 1.08
N THR A 102 -12.54 -2.59 1.82
CA THR A 102 -13.00 -1.29 2.33
C THR A 102 -12.96 -0.20 1.27
N ALA A 103 -11.99 -0.23 0.36
CA ALA A 103 -11.88 0.74 -0.73
C ALA A 103 -12.99 0.58 -1.79
N THR A 104 -13.54 -0.63 -1.93
CA THR A 104 -14.64 -0.95 -2.85
C THR A 104 -16.01 -0.95 -2.17
N GLU A 105 -16.09 -0.63 -0.88
CA GLU A 105 -17.30 -0.68 -0.06
C GLU A 105 -17.91 -2.10 0.10
N ILE A 106 -17.32 -3.13 -0.49
CA ILE A 106 -17.81 -4.52 -0.37
C ILE A 106 -17.84 -4.94 1.11
N ASN A 107 -16.86 -4.51 1.88
CA ASN A 107 -16.76 -4.84 3.31
C ASN A 107 -17.97 -4.32 4.11
N ASP A 108 -18.56 -3.19 3.74
CA ASP A 108 -19.73 -2.63 4.41
C ASP A 108 -20.98 -3.48 4.16
N TYR A 109 -21.14 -3.98 2.93
CA TYR A 109 -22.22 -4.92 2.60
C TYR A 109 -22.01 -6.29 3.25
N LEU A 110 -20.75 -6.80 3.31
CA LEU A 110 -20.46 -8.03 4.03
C LEU A 110 -20.81 -7.92 5.51
N ARG A 111 -20.42 -6.85 6.16
CA ARG A 111 -20.76 -6.58 7.57
C ARG A 111 -22.28 -6.57 7.79
N LEU A 112 -23.04 -5.98 6.87
CA LEU A 112 -24.49 -5.97 6.92
C LEU A 112 -25.05 -7.38 6.73
N LEU A 113 -24.54 -8.16 5.77
CA LEU A 113 -24.95 -9.54 5.50
C LEU A 113 -24.75 -10.42 6.74
N TYR A 114 -23.53 -10.42 7.30
CA TYR A 114 -23.21 -11.21 8.48
C TYR A 114 -24.01 -10.83 9.73
N ALA A 115 -24.33 -9.54 9.88
CA ALA A 115 -25.16 -9.06 10.99
C ALA A 115 -26.64 -9.45 10.86
N ARG A 116 -27.17 -9.70 9.63
CA ARG A 116 -28.58 -9.93 9.40
C ARG A 116 -28.94 -11.40 9.19
N VAL A 117 -28.10 -12.16 8.51
CA VAL A 117 -28.35 -13.59 8.19
C VAL A 117 -27.25 -14.51 8.71
N GLY A 118 -26.25 -13.98 9.39
CA GLY A 118 -25.16 -14.78 9.97
C GLY A 118 -25.64 -15.59 11.18
N THR A 119 -25.20 -16.84 11.25
CA THR A 119 -25.44 -17.74 12.38
C THR A 119 -24.18 -17.82 13.23
N PRO A 120 -24.22 -17.44 14.51
CA PRO A 120 -23.08 -17.57 15.41
C PRO A 120 -22.87 -19.03 15.84
N TYR A 121 -21.61 -19.41 15.93
CA TYR A 121 -21.17 -20.74 16.40
C TYR A 121 -20.27 -20.59 17.61
N CYS A 122 -20.32 -21.57 18.51
CA CYS A 122 -19.38 -21.62 19.61
C CYS A 122 -17.99 -22.05 19.09
N PRO A 123 -16.91 -21.25 19.28
CA PRO A 123 -15.58 -21.63 18.81
C PRO A 123 -15.02 -22.89 19.50
N ASN A 124 -15.47 -23.19 20.72
CA ASN A 124 -14.98 -24.34 21.50
C ASN A 124 -15.72 -25.65 21.19
N HIS A 125 -17.00 -25.57 20.78
CA HIS A 125 -17.86 -26.74 20.60
C HIS A 125 -18.38 -26.93 19.19
N ASP A 126 -18.16 -25.92 18.30
CA ASP A 126 -18.61 -25.90 16.89
C ASP A 126 -20.12 -26.17 16.71
N ILE A 127 -20.92 -25.67 17.62
CA ILE A 127 -22.39 -25.76 17.60
C ILE A 127 -22.98 -24.38 17.31
N PRO A 128 -24.11 -24.29 16.55
CA PRO A 128 -24.80 -23.03 16.40
C PRO A 128 -25.38 -22.57 17.73
N ILE A 129 -25.31 -21.29 18.01
CA ILE A 129 -25.91 -20.64 19.18
C ILE A 129 -27.03 -19.74 18.75
N GLU A 130 -28.22 -19.98 19.34
CA GLU A 130 -29.42 -19.23 19.03
C GLU A 130 -29.82 -18.33 20.20
N ARG A 131 -30.44 -17.21 19.89
CA ARG A 131 -31.11 -16.36 20.87
C ARG A 131 -32.48 -16.97 21.20
N GLN A 132 -32.79 -17.10 22.48
CA GLN A 132 -34.06 -17.62 22.92
C GLN A 132 -34.95 -16.49 23.43
N SER A 133 -36.18 -16.35 22.91
CA SER A 133 -37.13 -15.42 23.51
C SER A 133 -37.72 -16.00 24.80
N PRO A 134 -38.21 -15.14 25.71
CA PRO A 134 -38.91 -15.60 26.95
C PRO A 134 -40.05 -16.58 26.67
N GLU A 135 -40.78 -16.38 25.56
CA GLU A 135 -41.89 -17.30 25.16
C GLU A 135 -41.34 -18.68 24.77
N GLN A 136 -40.26 -18.73 24.00
CA GLN A 136 -39.62 -20.01 23.61
C GLN A 136 -39.02 -20.72 24.80
N MET A 137 -38.46 -20.00 25.76
CA MET A 137 -37.95 -20.57 26.99
C MET A 137 -39.10 -21.20 27.81
N VAL A 138 -40.22 -20.50 27.94
CA VAL A 138 -41.44 -21.02 28.61
C VAL A 138 -41.97 -22.25 27.90
N ASP A 139 -42.09 -22.23 26.57
CA ASP A 139 -42.55 -23.38 25.79
C ASP A 139 -41.67 -24.60 26.01
N ARG A 140 -40.37 -24.45 26.01
CA ARG A 140 -39.39 -25.55 26.26
C ARG A 140 -39.47 -26.07 27.73
N ILE A 141 -39.72 -25.19 28.71
CA ILE A 141 -39.90 -25.61 30.10
C ILE A 141 -41.23 -26.39 30.26
N LEU A 142 -42.26 -26.02 29.54
CA LEU A 142 -43.58 -26.70 29.56
C LEU A 142 -43.59 -28.08 28.87
N GLU A 143 -42.50 -28.42 28.08
CA GLU A 143 -42.30 -29.78 27.57
C GLU A 143 -41.93 -30.80 28.64
N LEU A 144 -41.53 -30.33 29.85
CA LEU A 144 -41.20 -31.20 30.96
C LEU A 144 -42.47 -31.97 31.42
N PRO A 145 -42.32 -33.20 31.96
CA PRO A 145 -43.46 -34.02 32.39
C PRO A 145 -44.34 -33.33 33.43
N ASP A 146 -45.66 -33.64 33.39
CA ASP A 146 -46.65 -33.12 34.36
C ASP A 146 -46.21 -33.44 35.80
N ARG A 147 -46.33 -32.42 36.69
CA ARG A 147 -45.93 -32.42 38.09
C ARG A 147 -44.42 -32.39 38.37
N THR A 148 -43.58 -32.20 37.33
CA THR A 148 -42.15 -31.92 37.53
C THR A 148 -41.98 -30.66 38.37
N ARG A 149 -41.14 -30.69 39.37
CA ARG A 149 -40.84 -29.55 40.24
C ARG A 149 -39.56 -28.86 39.74
N ILE A 150 -39.68 -27.58 39.49
CA ILE A 150 -38.57 -26.76 38.99
C ILE A 150 -38.32 -25.59 39.95
N GLN A 151 -37.07 -25.13 39.97
CA GLN A 151 -36.68 -23.84 40.57
C GLN A 151 -36.14 -22.95 39.46
N ILE A 152 -36.62 -21.72 39.44
CA ILE A 152 -36.16 -20.69 38.51
C ILE A 152 -35.08 -19.90 39.19
N LEU A 153 -33.87 -19.97 38.65
CA LEU A 153 -32.66 -19.38 39.24
C LEU A 153 -32.16 -18.26 38.32
N SER A 154 -31.78 -17.14 38.92
CA SER A 154 -31.19 -16.03 38.24
C SER A 154 -29.72 -15.85 38.71
N PRO A 155 -28.72 -16.16 37.90
CA PRO A 155 -27.31 -16.04 38.25
C PRO A 155 -26.90 -14.58 38.48
N ALA A 156 -26.59 -14.22 39.72
CA ALA A 156 -26.12 -12.89 40.12
C ALA A 156 -24.58 -12.76 40.12
N VAL A 157 -23.89 -13.85 40.42
CA VAL A 157 -22.42 -13.97 40.36
C VAL A 157 -22.05 -15.34 39.80
N ARG A 158 -21.13 -15.38 38.85
CA ARG A 158 -20.60 -16.62 38.28
C ARG A 158 -19.08 -16.64 38.46
N ASP A 159 -18.58 -17.61 39.19
CA ASP A 159 -17.17 -17.94 39.40
C ASP A 159 -16.25 -16.72 39.66
N LYS A 160 -16.75 -15.74 40.51
CA LYS A 160 -16.01 -14.52 40.86
C LYS A 160 -15.54 -14.55 42.31
N ARG A 161 -14.32 -14.08 42.54
CA ARG A 161 -13.75 -13.92 43.89
C ARG A 161 -14.41 -12.75 44.60
N GLY A 162 -14.69 -12.92 45.89
CA GLY A 162 -15.21 -11.83 46.72
C GLY A 162 -16.18 -12.31 47.79
N GLN A 163 -16.45 -11.49 48.80
CA GLN A 163 -17.42 -11.75 49.86
C GLN A 163 -18.87 -11.41 49.44
N HIS A 164 -19.09 -10.69 48.38
CA HIS A 164 -20.37 -10.31 47.79
C HIS A 164 -21.44 -9.77 48.77
N LYS A 165 -21.06 -9.24 49.97
CA LYS A 165 -21.98 -8.76 51.02
C LYS A 165 -22.99 -7.71 50.50
N LYS A 166 -22.53 -6.73 49.73
CA LYS A 166 -23.41 -5.70 49.15
C LYS A 166 -24.44 -6.24 48.18
N LEU A 167 -24.10 -7.29 47.42
CA LEU A 167 -25.01 -7.95 46.53
C LEU A 167 -26.09 -8.70 47.30
N LEU A 168 -25.73 -9.48 48.32
CA LEU A 168 -26.67 -10.20 49.17
C LEU A 168 -27.63 -9.23 49.88
N GLU A 169 -27.13 -8.07 50.36
CA GLU A 169 -27.96 -7.01 50.92
C GLU A 169 -28.95 -6.42 49.88
N ARG A 170 -28.53 -6.29 48.63
CA ARG A 170 -29.39 -5.82 47.54
C ARG A 170 -30.46 -6.86 47.24
N ILE A 171 -30.12 -8.13 47.09
CA ILE A 171 -31.03 -9.25 46.83
C ILE A 171 -32.14 -9.29 47.92
N SER A 172 -31.73 -9.14 49.20
CA SER A 172 -32.69 -9.08 50.30
C SER A 172 -33.62 -7.85 50.26
N LYS A 173 -33.10 -6.67 49.83
CA LYS A 173 -33.90 -5.44 49.69
C LYS A 173 -34.89 -5.52 48.53
N ASP A 174 -34.50 -6.23 47.45
CA ASP A 174 -35.34 -6.46 46.28
C ASP A 174 -36.46 -7.51 46.53
N GLY A 175 -36.52 -8.06 47.76
CA GLY A 175 -37.61 -8.94 48.24
C GLY A 175 -37.41 -10.43 47.98
N TYR A 176 -36.24 -10.84 47.52
CA TYR A 176 -35.93 -12.27 47.33
C TYR A 176 -35.56 -12.92 48.68
N ILE A 177 -36.13 -14.10 48.94
CA ILE A 177 -36.01 -14.78 50.23
C ILE A 177 -34.84 -15.78 50.20
N ARG A 178 -34.52 -16.37 49.03
CA ARG A 178 -33.54 -17.46 48.92
C ARG A 178 -32.53 -17.24 47.81
N VAL A 179 -31.32 -17.74 48.06
CA VAL A 179 -30.21 -17.79 47.10
C VAL A 179 -29.58 -19.18 47.12
N ARG A 180 -29.06 -19.61 45.99
CA ARG A 180 -28.18 -20.75 45.87
C ARG A 180 -26.74 -20.22 45.84
N VAL A 181 -25.91 -20.66 46.77
CA VAL A 181 -24.49 -20.28 46.83
C VAL A 181 -23.64 -21.53 46.73
N ASP A 182 -22.80 -21.58 45.69
CA ASP A 182 -21.90 -22.71 45.40
C ASP A 182 -22.66 -24.08 45.34
N GLY A 183 -23.93 -24.06 44.88
CA GLY A 183 -24.78 -25.23 44.73
C GLY A 183 -25.71 -25.51 45.93
N GLU A 184 -25.51 -24.83 47.06
CA GLU A 184 -26.37 -25.01 48.25
C GLU A 184 -27.36 -23.83 48.42
N ILE A 185 -28.61 -24.16 48.82
CA ILE A 185 -29.70 -23.18 49.00
C ILE A 185 -29.70 -22.65 50.42
N TYR A 186 -29.67 -21.32 50.58
CA TYR A 186 -29.75 -20.59 51.83
C TYR A 186 -30.89 -19.57 51.78
N ASP A 187 -31.46 -19.28 52.96
CA ASP A 187 -32.19 -18.02 53.10
C ASP A 187 -31.18 -16.86 53.06
N VAL A 188 -31.51 -15.76 52.33
CA VAL A 188 -30.55 -14.65 52.12
C VAL A 188 -29.93 -14.11 53.40
N SER A 189 -30.69 -14.12 54.48
CA SER A 189 -30.25 -13.71 55.83
C SER A 189 -29.33 -14.69 56.55
N GLU A 190 -29.26 -15.95 56.07
CA GLU A 190 -28.53 -17.04 56.72
C GLU A 190 -27.31 -17.48 55.87
N VAL A 191 -27.00 -16.78 54.80
CA VAL A 191 -25.83 -17.08 53.98
C VAL A 191 -24.56 -16.93 54.81
N PRO A 192 -23.68 -17.95 54.87
CA PRO A 192 -22.42 -17.89 55.63
C PRO A 192 -21.50 -16.82 55.05
N GLU A 193 -20.56 -16.36 55.85
CA GLU A 193 -19.58 -15.36 55.38
C GLU A 193 -18.66 -15.99 54.34
N LEU A 194 -18.73 -15.47 53.09
CA LEU A 194 -18.01 -16.00 51.96
C LEU A 194 -16.51 -15.61 51.97
N GLU A 195 -15.65 -16.52 51.55
CA GLU A 195 -14.22 -16.32 51.54
C GLU A 195 -13.78 -15.35 50.44
N LYS A 196 -13.04 -14.30 50.78
CA LYS A 196 -12.63 -13.23 49.87
C LYS A 196 -11.79 -13.72 48.66
N ASN A 197 -10.99 -14.77 48.86
CA ASN A 197 -10.03 -15.28 47.89
C ASN A 197 -10.54 -16.49 47.09
N LYS A 198 -11.70 -17.02 47.46
CA LYS A 198 -12.36 -18.14 46.78
C LYS A 198 -13.32 -17.60 45.72
N LYS A 199 -13.48 -18.34 44.67
CA LYS A 199 -14.49 -18.07 43.62
C LYS A 199 -15.85 -18.58 44.12
N HIS A 200 -16.88 -17.80 43.92
CA HIS A 200 -18.24 -18.13 44.32
C HIS A 200 -19.21 -17.94 43.16
N THR A 201 -20.22 -18.79 43.11
CA THR A 201 -21.40 -18.66 42.24
C THR A 201 -22.61 -18.39 43.14
N ILE A 202 -23.33 -17.31 42.87
CA ILE A 202 -24.52 -16.91 43.62
C ILE A 202 -25.69 -16.74 42.66
N GLU A 203 -26.77 -17.50 42.88
CA GLU A 203 -27.98 -17.49 42.07
C GLU A 203 -29.19 -17.16 42.94
N VAL A 204 -30.02 -16.25 42.48
CA VAL A 204 -31.26 -15.88 43.14
C VAL A 204 -32.34 -16.88 42.81
N VAL A 205 -33.02 -17.45 43.79
CA VAL A 205 -34.21 -18.29 43.56
C VAL A 205 -35.40 -17.37 43.34
N VAL A 206 -35.79 -17.20 42.07
CA VAL A 206 -36.90 -16.29 41.69
C VAL A 206 -38.24 -16.93 42.00
N ASP A 207 -38.47 -18.17 41.60
CA ASP A 207 -39.70 -18.90 41.87
C ASP A 207 -39.48 -20.42 41.99
N ARG A 208 -40.44 -21.11 42.56
CA ARG A 208 -40.53 -22.57 42.65
C ARG A 208 -41.89 -23.02 42.12
N ILE A 209 -41.88 -23.73 41.01
CA ILE A 209 -43.10 -24.05 40.30
C ILE A 209 -43.17 -25.58 40.07
N ALA A 210 -44.36 -26.14 40.10
CA ALA A 210 -44.64 -27.47 39.59
C ALA A 210 -45.38 -27.32 38.26
N ILE A 211 -44.89 -28.02 37.22
CA ILE A 211 -45.47 -28.04 35.90
C ILE A 211 -46.87 -28.64 36.00
N LYS A 212 -47.86 -27.91 35.55
CA LYS A 212 -49.28 -28.34 35.48
C LYS A 212 -50.08 -27.45 34.53
N ASP A 213 -51.24 -27.91 34.12
CA ASP A 213 -52.13 -27.12 33.31
C ASP A 213 -52.43 -25.74 33.92
N GLY A 214 -52.35 -24.67 33.11
CA GLY A 214 -52.63 -23.28 33.54
C GLY A 214 -51.47 -22.53 34.21
N VAL A 215 -50.27 -23.12 34.30
CA VAL A 215 -49.08 -22.51 34.99
C VAL A 215 -48.33 -21.49 34.09
N ARG A 216 -48.69 -21.45 32.77
CA ARG A 216 -47.98 -20.70 31.74
C ARG A 216 -47.74 -19.21 32.08
N SER A 217 -48.80 -18.50 32.55
CA SER A 217 -48.72 -17.07 32.87
C SER A 217 -47.72 -16.80 34.01
N ARG A 218 -47.84 -17.59 35.11
CA ARG A 218 -46.95 -17.46 36.25
C ARG A 218 -45.51 -17.81 35.89
N LEU A 219 -45.34 -18.86 35.06
CA LEU A 219 -44.01 -19.24 34.57
C LEU A 219 -43.38 -18.14 33.75
N PHE A 220 -44.20 -17.51 32.85
CA PHE A 220 -43.72 -16.41 32.02
C PHE A 220 -43.27 -15.20 32.87
N ASP A 221 -44.11 -14.77 33.84
CA ASP A 221 -43.74 -13.67 34.76
C ASP A 221 -42.45 -13.95 35.53
N SER A 222 -42.26 -15.22 35.98
CA SER A 222 -41.06 -15.62 36.73
C SER A 222 -39.81 -15.69 35.83
N VAL A 223 -39.98 -16.13 34.58
CA VAL A 223 -38.91 -16.14 33.54
C VAL A 223 -38.46 -14.70 33.22
N GLU A 224 -39.41 -13.77 32.97
CA GLU A 224 -39.10 -12.36 32.75
C GLU A 224 -38.32 -11.75 33.94
N GLN A 225 -38.78 -12.00 35.17
CA GLN A 225 -38.10 -11.51 36.36
C GLN A 225 -36.69 -12.09 36.51
N ALA A 226 -36.50 -13.37 36.23
CA ALA A 226 -35.18 -14.00 36.29
C ALA A 226 -34.22 -13.43 35.26
N LEU A 227 -34.66 -13.22 34.04
CA LEU A 227 -33.87 -12.64 32.92
C LEU A 227 -33.54 -11.16 33.22
N LEU A 228 -34.49 -10.38 33.72
CA LEU A 228 -34.27 -8.98 34.08
C LEU A 228 -33.21 -8.81 35.18
N PHE A 229 -33.22 -9.71 36.20
CA PHE A 229 -32.28 -9.63 37.34
C PHE A 229 -30.86 -10.00 36.94
N SER A 230 -30.67 -10.97 36.04
CA SER A 230 -29.36 -11.51 35.61
C SER A 230 -28.87 -10.97 34.25
N GLU A 231 -29.52 -9.92 33.74
CA GLU A 231 -29.19 -9.35 32.45
C GLU A 231 -29.24 -10.40 31.31
N GLY A 232 -30.36 -11.18 31.26
CA GLY A 232 -30.64 -12.10 30.17
C GLY A 232 -30.29 -13.57 30.45
N TYR A 233 -29.81 -13.98 31.61
CA TYR A 233 -29.47 -15.36 31.95
C TYR A 233 -30.46 -16.01 32.94
N MET A 234 -30.77 -17.26 32.72
CA MET A 234 -31.64 -18.03 33.60
C MET A 234 -31.20 -19.50 33.67
N VAL A 235 -31.33 -20.08 34.84
CA VAL A 235 -31.13 -21.53 35.03
C VAL A 235 -32.42 -22.13 35.62
N ILE A 236 -32.86 -23.22 35.03
CA ILE A 236 -33.97 -24.02 35.57
C ILE A 236 -33.36 -25.26 36.21
N ASP A 237 -33.40 -25.30 37.52
CA ASP A 237 -33.03 -26.47 38.32
C ASP A 237 -34.22 -27.42 38.34
N VAL A 238 -34.12 -28.54 37.66
CA VAL A 238 -35.15 -29.59 37.66
C VAL A 238 -34.84 -30.58 38.77
N ILE A 239 -35.67 -30.60 39.81
CA ILE A 239 -35.38 -31.38 41.00
C ILE A 239 -35.25 -32.85 40.70
N GLY A 240 -34.01 -33.38 40.71
CA GLY A 240 -33.70 -34.79 40.45
C GLY A 240 -33.26 -35.12 39.01
N GLU A 241 -33.11 -34.14 38.19
CA GLU A 241 -32.65 -34.22 36.79
C GLU A 241 -31.53 -33.18 36.53
N GLU A 242 -31.02 -33.10 35.31
CA GLU A 242 -30.03 -32.11 34.90
C GLU A 242 -30.63 -30.70 34.78
N GLU A 243 -29.82 -29.69 35.07
CA GLU A 243 -30.22 -28.27 34.95
C GLU A 243 -30.39 -27.85 33.52
N MET A 244 -31.34 -26.97 33.24
CA MET A 244 -31.55 -26.36 31.93
C MET A 244 -31.05 -24.91 31.94
N TYR A 245 -30.17 -24.55 31.05
CA TYR A 245 -29.60 -23.20 30.93
C TYR A 245 -30.31 -22.46 29.80
N PHE A 246 -30.72 -21.23 30.06
CA PHE A 246 -31.39 -20.35 29.12
C PHE A 246 -30.69 -19.00 29.10
N ASN A 247 -30.65 -18.40 27.88
CA ASN A 247 -30.05 -17.11 27.69
C ASN A 247 -30.81 -16.32 26.63
N GLU A 248 -31.08 -15.06 26.92
CA GLU A 248 -31.67 -14.10 26.00
C GLU A 248 -30.67 -13.60 24.93
N HIS A 249 -29.37 -13.75 25.22
CA HIS A 249 -28.27 -13.48 24.29
C HIS A 249 -27.83 -14.74 23.55
N PHE A 250 -27.04 -14.56 22.48
CA PHE A 250 -26.40 -15.69 21.80
C PHE A 250 -25.30 -16.28 22.70
N ALA A 251 -25.57 -17.37 23.36
CA ALA A 251 -24.62 -17.99 24.28
C ALA A 251 -24.52 -19.50 24.09
N CYS A 252 -23.31 -20.04 24.30
CA CYS A 252 -23.08 -21.46 24.28
C CYS A 252 -23.62 -22.11 25.57
N PRO A 253 -24.40 -23.23 25.45
CA PRO A 253 -24.89 -23.94 26.64
C PRO A 253 -23.79 -24.69 27.41
N PHE A 254 -22.60 -24.89 26.82
CA PHE A 254 -21.53 -25.73 27.39
C PHE A 254 -20.31 -24.95 27.89
N CYS A 255 -20.18 -23.65 27.55
CA CYS A 255 -19.08 -22.80 28.00
C CYS A 255 -19.50 -21.31 28.10
N ASP A 256 -18.62 -20.46 28.62
CA ASP A 256 -18.89 -19.04 28.87
C ASP A 256 -18.87 -18.17 27.60
N PHE A 257 -18.78 -18.76 26.41
CA PHE A 257 -18.79 -18.02 25.17
C PHE A 257 -20.17 -17.46 24.87
N SER A 258 -20.26 -16.15 24.69
CA SER A 258 -21.50 -15.46 24.35
C SER A 258 -21.23 -14.26 23.44
N ILE A 259 -22.22 -13.91 22.62
CA ILE A 259 -22.22 -12.70 21.79
C ILE A 259 -23.46 -11.87 22.21
N ASP A 260 -23.22 -10.61 22.59
CA ASP A 260 -24.29 -9.76 23.09
C ASP A 260 -25.30 -9.42 21.98
N GLU A 261 -24.81 -8.90 20.84
CA GLU A 261 -25.65 -8.50 19.72
C GLU A 261 -24.91 -8.68 18.37
N LEU A 262 -25.65 -9.15 17.36
CA LEU A 262 -25.17 -9.23 15.96
C LEU A 262 -25.42 -7.90 15.25
N GLU A 263 -24.50 -6.96 15.41
CA GLU A 263 -24.54 -5.67 14.72
C GLU A 263 -23.42 -5.53 13.70
N PRO A 264 -23.57 -4.71 12.63
CA PRO A 264 -22.52 -4.49 11.63
C PRO A 264 -21.18 -4.00 12.21
N ARG A 265 -21.19 -3.32 13.38
CA ARG A 265 -19.96 -2.86 14.06
C ARG A 265 -19.12 -4.02 14.61
N LEU A 266 -19.71 -5.18 14.91
CA LEU A 266 -19.00 -6.38 15.35
C LEU A 266 -18.05 -6.90 14.28
N PHE A 267 -18.40 -6.76 13.02
CA PHE A 267 -17.63 -7.22 11.87
C PHE A 267 -16.67 -6.16 11.31
N SER A 268 -16.45 -5.07 12.04
CA SER A 268 -15.55 -3.99 11.65
C SER A 268 -14.23 -4.06 12.41
N PHE A 269 -13.15 -4.32 11.72
CA PHE A 269 -11.80 -4.23 12.31
C PHE A 269 -11.35 -2.78 12.60
N ASN A 270 -12.10 -1.77 12.14
CA ASN A 270 -11.88 -0.36 12.44
C ASN A 270 -12.65 0.11 13.68
N ALA A 271 -13.53 -0.72 14.22
CA ALA A 271 -14.29 -0.43 15.44
C ALA A 271 -13.76 -1.27 16.61
N PRO A 272 -13.66 -0.72 17.84
CA PRO A 272 -13.16 -1.46 19.00
C PRO A 272 -13.93 -2.75 19.31
N PHE A 273 -15.22 -2.80 18.96
CA PHE A 273 -16.09 -3.96 19.17
C PHE A 273 -15.71 -5.18 18.32
N GLY A 274 -15.23 -4.99 17.12
CA GLY A 274 -14.90 -6.09 16.20
C GLY A 274 -13.40 -6.29 16.01
N ALA A 275 -12.59 -5.31 16.38
CA ALA A 275 -11.15 -5.36 16.20
C ALA A 275 -10.49 -6.40 17.12
N CYS A 276 -9.49 -7.09 16.63
CA CYS A 276 -8.63 -7.93 17.46
C CYS A 276 -7.96 -7.06 18.54
N PRO A 277 -8.14 -7.35 19.84
CA PRO A 277 -7.62 -6.53 20.94
C PRO A 277 -6.08 -6.54 21.01
N SER A 278 -5.43 -7.49 20.37
CA SER A 278 -3.97 -7.66 20.38
C SER A 278 -3.24 -6.78 19.35
N CYS A 279 -3.88 -6.44 18.23
CA CYS A 279 -3.32 -5.63 17.16
C CYS A 279 -4.19 -4.44 16.77
N ASP A 280 -5.25 -4.13 17.52
CA ASP A 280 -6.19 -3.04 17.27
C ASP A 280 -6.73 -3.03 15.82
N GLY A 281 -6.97 -4.20 15.25
CA GLY A 281 -7.49 -4.37 13.89
C GLY A 281 -6.47 -4.20 12.76
N LEU A 282 -5.17 -4.13 13.07
CA LEU A 282 -4.13 -4.01 12.05
C LEU A 282 -3.81 -5.34 11.35
N GLY A 283 -4.00 -6.48 12.02
CA GLY A 283 -3.67 -7.82 11.52
C GLY A 283 -2.19 -8.18 11.66
N SER A 284 -1.35 -7.21 11.96
CA SER A 284 0.09 -7.34 12.15
C SER A 284 0.56 -6.55 13.37
N ARG A 285 1.76 -6.84 13.84
CA ARG A 285 2.43 -6.12 14.93
C ARG A 285 3.87 -5.84 14.55
N LEU A 286 4.32 -4.63 14.84
CA LEU A 286 5.73 -4.30 14.81
C LEU A 286 6.40 -4.92 16.03
N THR A 287 7.30 -5.86 15.79
CA THR A 287 8.09 -6.54 16.82
C THR A 287 9.57 -6.32 16.57
N VAL A 288 10.33 -6.29 17.63
CA VAL A 288 11.80 -6.18 17.56
C VAL A 288 12.38 -7.41 16.88
N ASP A 289 13.30 -7.18 15.95
CA ASP A 289 13.95 -8.22 15.17
C ASP A 289 15.33 -8.53 15.68
N GLU A 290 15.59 -9.79 16.00
CA GLU A 290 16.88 -10.24 16.54
C GLU A 290 18.02 -10.02 15.55
N GLU A 291 17.88 -10.33 14.27
CA GLU A 291 18.93 -10.14 13.27
C GLU A 291 19.28 -8.66 13.04
N LEU A 292 18.33 -7.76 13.26
CA LEU A 292 18.57 -6.32 13.15
C LEU A 292 19.19 -5.74 14.42
N ILE A 293 18.89 -6.32 15.57
CA ILE A 293 19.50 -5.95 16.86
C ILE A 293 20.93 -6.50 16.96
N ILE A 294 21.14 -7.75 16.51
CA ILE A 294 22.38 -8.50 16.55
C ILE A 294 22.76 -8.91 15.13
N PRO A 295 23.28 -7.96 14.31
CA PRO A 295 23.58 -8.26 12.91
C PRO A 295 24.77 -9.19 12.73
N ASP A 296 25.65 -9.29 13.72
CA ASP A 296 26.83 -10.16 13.74
C ASP A 296 27.02 -10.72 15.15
N ASP A 297 26.66 -11.96 15.36
CA ASP A 297 26.75 -12.67 16.63
C ASP A 297 28.18 -13.12 16.98
N SER A 298 29.14 -12.96 16.05
CA SER A 298 30.56 -13.19 16.28
C SER A 298 31.22 -12.05 17.05
N LEU A 299 30.57 -10.89 17.16
CA LEU A 299 31.03 -9.76 17.95
C LEU A 299 30.72 -9.97 19.44
N SER A 300 31.60 -9.43 20.28
CA SER A 300 31.41 -9.37 21.72
C SER A 300 30.61 -8.13 22.14
N ILE A 301 30.21 -8.07 23.42
CA ILE A 301 29.57 -6.87 23.98
C ILE A 301 30.46 -5.65 23.87
N GLU A 302 31.79 -5.80 24.11
CA GLU A 302 32.78 -4.73 24.01
C GLU A 302 32.95 -4.24 22.57
N GLU A 303 32.84 -5.13 21.59
CA GLU A 303 32.88 -4.80 20.16
C GLU A 303 31.57 -4.22 19.63
N GLY A 304 30.52 -4.20 20.44
CA GLY A 304 29.25 -3.54 20.12
C GLY A 304 28.27 -4.41 19.36
N VAL A 305 28.09 -5.64 19.76
CA VAL A 305 27.15 -6.61 19.17
C VAL A 305 25.72 -6.08 19.03
N PHE A 306 25.27 -5.19 19.94
CA PHE A 306 23.92 -4.63 19.92
C PHE A 306 23.83 -3.35 19.09
N ALA A 307 23.43 -3.43 17.85
CA ALA A 307 23.37 -2.30 16.90
C ALA A 307 22.60 -1.05 17.42
N PRO A 308 21.45 -1.14 18.12
CA PRO A 308 20.75 0.04 18.64
C PRO A 308 21.49 0.80 19.74
N TRP A 309 22.45 0.14 20.40
CA TRP A 309 23.24 0.68 21.50
C TRP A 309 24.66 1.03 21.07
N ASN A 310 25.03 0.81 19.84
CA ASN A 310 26.33 1.19 19.28
C ASN A 310 26.47 2.73 19.25
N PRO A 311 27.55 3.29 19.81
CA PRO A 311 27.63 4.72 20.03
C PRO A 311 28.13 5.45 18.78
N ILE A 312 27.23 6.19 18.15
CA ILE A 312 27.65 7.31 17.28
C ILE A 312 27.64 8.62 18.07
N SER A 313 26.91 8.71 19.20
CA SER A 313 26.69 9.97 19.90
C SER A 313 26.62 9.92 21.43
N SER A 314 26.60 8.75 22.08
CA SER A 314 26.45 8.66 23.54
C SER A 314 27.05 7.36 24.11
N ASN A 315 27.84 7.47 25.18
CA ASN A 315 28.36 6.32 25.91
C ASN A 315 27.42 5.77 26.98
N TYR A 316 26.15 6.19 26.98
CA TYR A 316 25.17 5.79 28.01
C TYR A 316 24.92 4.27 27.98
N TYR A 317 24.42 3.76 26.85
CA TYR A 317 24.07 2.34 26.71
C TYR A 317 25.28 1.39 26.77
N PRO A 318 26.42 1.67 26.10
CA PRO A 318 27.61 0.86 26.24
C PRO A 318 28.16 0.79 27.70
N SER A 319 28.11 1.92 28.41
CA SER A 319 28.54 1.93 29.82
C SER A 319 27.58 1.17 30.72
N MET A 320 26.27 1.23 30.40
CA MET A 320 25.20 0.54 31.13
C MET A 320 25.35 -0.98 30.97
N ILE A 321 25.47 -1.47 29.74
CA ILE A 321 25.56 -2.91 29.47
C ILE A 321 26.87 -3.52 29.99
N ASP A 322 28.00 -2.84 29.81
CA ASP A 322 29.30 -3.28 30.31
C ASP A 322 29.28 -3.46 31.84
N GLN A 323 28.78 -2.47 32.58
CA GLN A 323 28.71 -2.52 34.03
C GLN A 323 27.67 -3.53 34.54
N PHE A 324 26.53 -3.65 33.84
CA PHE A 324 25.52 -4.66 34.16
C PHE A 324 26.09 -6.08 33.98
N SER A 325 26.74 -6.32 32.86
CA SER A 325 27.34 -7.63 32.54
C SER A 325 28.39 -8.04 33.56
N LYS A 326 29.27 -7.11 33.96
CA LYS A 326 30.29 -7.36 34.98
C LYS A 326 29.72 -7.67 36.37
N GLN A 327 28.63 -6.99 36.76
CA GLN A 327 27.92 -7.23 38.02
C GLN A 327 27.18 -8.59 38.04
N ASN A 328 26.76 -9.10 36.89
CA ASN A 328 26.03 -10.36 36.75
C ASN A 328 26.89 -11.53 36.21
N ASN A 329 28.22 -11.38 36.23
CA ASN A 329 29.16 -12.39 35.76
C ASN A 329 28.94 -12.84 34.28
N ILE A 330 28.50 -11.91 33.42
CA ILE A 330 28.37 -12.11 31.97
C ILE A 330 29.68 -11.65 31.33
N PRO A 331 30.44 -12.50 30.62
CA PRO A 331 31.67 -12.09 29.96
C PRO A 331 31.40 -11.09 28.83
N THR A 332 32.16 -10.00 28.78
CA THR A 332 32.00 -8.91 27.80
C THR A 332 32.90 -9.00 26.60
N ASP A 333 33.92 -9.83 26.69
CA ASP A 333 34.99 -10.05 25.70
C ASP A 333 34.81 -11.33 24.85
N VAL A 334 33.75 -12.09 25.09
CA VAL A 334 33.43 -13.34 24.38
C VAL A 334 32.40 -13.05 23.28
N PRO A 335 32.48 -13.68 22.09
CA PRO A 335 31.47 -13.59 21.07
C PRO A 335 30.05 -13.89 21.62
N TYR A 336 29.05 -13.12 21.18
CA TYR A 336 27.68 -13.27 21.68
C TYR A 336 27.10 -14.68 21.50
N LYS A 337 27.41 -15.34 20.38
CA LYS A 337 26.99 -16.73 20.11
C LYS A 337 27.56 -17.76 21.11
N ASP A 338 28.66 -17.44 21.78
CA ASP A 338 29.33 -18.33 22.73
C ASP A 338 28.84 -18.10 24.18
N LEU A 339 27.96 -17.10 24.42
CA LEU A 339 27.30 -16.89 25.68
C LEU A 339 26.24 -17.99 25.94
N THR A 340 25.97 -18.29 27.21
CA THR A 340 24.89 -19.23 27.55
C THR A 340 23.51 -18.66 27.17
N SER A 341 22.53 -19.54 26.88
CA SER A 341 21.16 -19.14 26.55
C SER A 341 20.53 -18.25 27.64
N GLU A 342 20.82 -18.51 28.92
CA GLU A 342 20.33 -17.69 30.03
C GLU A 342 20.92 -16.28 30.01
N GLN A 343 22.22 -16.16 29.70
CA GLN A 343 22.91 -14.87 29.57
C GLN A 343 22.36 -14.08 28.38
N GLN A 344 22.14 -14.74 27.23
CA GLN A 344 21.54 -14.13 26.06
C GLN A 344 20.11 -13.64 26.34
N GLU A 345 19.28 -14.44 27.05
CA GLU A 345 17.90 -14.05 27.41
C GLU A 345 17.88 -12.81 28.32
N VAL A 346 18.74 -12.78 29.32
CA VAL A 346 18.87 -11.61 30.22
C VAL A 346 19.31 -10.36 29.46
N LEU A 347 20.23 -10.48 28.49
CA LEU A 347 20.66 -9.36 27.66
C LEU A 347 19.55 -8.87 26.72
N LYS A 348 18.73 -9.78 26.18
CA LYS A 348 17.60 -9.46 25.28
C LYS A 348 16.45 -8.82 26.05
N TYR A 349 15.96 -9.47 27.11
CA TYR A 349 14.69 -9.14 27.75
C TYR A 349 14.83 -8.50 29.13
N GLY A 350 16.06 -8.48 29.68
CA GLY A 350 16.35 -7.78 30.92
C GLY A 350 16.19 -8.60 32.20
N ALA A 351 16.44 -7.91 33.31
CA ALA A 351 16.21 -8.39 34.66
C ALA A 351 15.39 -7.35 35.44
N PRO A 352 14.04 -7.32 35.27
CA PRO A 352 13.20 -6.25 35.78
C PRO A 352 13.14 -6.16 37.31
N ASP A 353 13.46 -7.24 37.99
CA ASP A 353 13.42 -7.31 39.48
C ASP A 353 14.74 -6.89 40.15
N ALA A 354 15.79 -6.66 39.36
CA ALA A 354 17.12 -6.29 39.85
C ALA A 354 17.47 -4.84 39.50
N THR A 355 17.54 -3.99 40.53
CA THR A 355 18.12 -2.64 40.38
C THR A 355 19.64 -2.71 40.40
N PHE A 356 20.31 -1.97 39.54
CA PHE A 356 21.78 -1.84 39.54
C PHE A 356 22.19 -0.38 39.37
N SER A 357 23.35 -0.07 39.87
CA SER A 357 23.92 1.28 39.78
C SER A 357 25.04 1.29 38.72
N PHE A 358 24.99 2.24 37.79
CA PHE A 358 26.01 2.40 36.78
C PHE A 358 26.42 3.87 36.58
N THR A 359 27.62 4.06 36.11
CA THR A 359 28.24 5.38 35.94
C THR A 359 28.60 5.61 34.48
N PHE A 360 28.22 6.76 33.96
CA PHE A 360 28.51 7.15 32.58
C PHE A 360 28.98 8.60 32.48
N LYS A 361 29.68 8.94 31.38
CA LYS A 361 30.11 10.30 31.06
C LYS A 361 29.11 10.96 30.14
N THR A 362 28.65 12.14 30.52
CA THR A 362 27.79 12.97 29.66
C THR A 362 28.57 13.56 28.51
N MET A 363 27.89 14.06 27.47
CA MET A 363 28.54 14.77 26.34
C MET A 363 29.35 16.02 26.78
N ARG A 364 29.07 16.56 27.97
CA ARG A 364 29.84 17.67 28.58
C ARG A 364 31.04 17.20 29.39
N GLY A 365 31.31 15.88 29.45
CA GLY A 365 32.43 15.30 30.21
C GLY A 365 32.15 15.09 31.70
N GLU A 366 30.96 15.42 32.20
CA GLU A 366 30.58 15.19 33.59
C GLU A 366 30.28 13.69 33.84
N THR A 367 30.75 13.15 34.94
CA THR A 367 30.47 11.78 35.39
C THR A 367 29.16 11.78 36.19
N LYS A 368 28.15 10.98 35.76
CA LYS A 368 26.91 10.78 36.50
C LYS A 368 26.73 9.32 36.84
N THR A 369 26.30 9.06 38.07
CA THR A 369 25.85 7.75 38.55
C THR A 369 24.34 7.74 38.63
N THR A 370 23.71 6.68 38.11
CA THR A 370 22.25 6.49 38.16
C THR A 370 21.94 5.05 38.59
N GLU A 371 20.81 4.89 39.24
CA GLU A 371 20.23 3.58 39.55
C GLU A 371 19.07 3.30 38.61
N ASN A 372 19.09 2.12 38.00
CA ASN A 372 18.04 1.69 37.07
C ASN A 372 17.85 0.17 37.12
N THR A 373 16.72 -0.31 36.60
CA THR A 373 16.52 -1.71 36.26
C THR A 373 17.04 -1.97 34.84
N PHE A 374 17.60 -3.15 34.59
CA PHE A 374 18.06 -3.52 33.25
C PHE A 374 16.87 -4.11 32.47
N GLU A 375 16.33 -3.35 31.56
CA GLU A 375 15.15 -3.73 30.77
C GLU A 375 15.45 -4.67 29.58
N GLY A 376 16.75 -4.85 29.21
CA GLY A 376 17.17 -5.59 28.04
C GLY A 376 17.05 -4.79 26.73
N VAL A 377 17.78 -5.19 25.71
CA VAL A 377 17.84 -4.42 24.47
C VAL A 377 16.52 -4.44 23.71
N PHE A 378 15.81 -5.58 23.68
CA PHE A 378 14.54 -5.74 22.94
C PHE A 378 13.44 -4.88 23.58
N ASN A 379 13.26 -4.98 24.89
CA ASN A 379 12.30 -4.19 25.61
C ASN A 379 12.61 -2.68 25.53
N ASN A 380 13.89 -2.30 25.54
CA ASN A 380 14.33 -0.92 25.38
C ASN A 380 13.91 -0.35 24.01
N VAL A 381 14.16 -1.09 22.91
CA VAL A 381 13.79 -0.66 21.55
C VAL A 381 12.26 -0.56 21.45
N GLN A 382 11.51 -1.57 21.91
CA GLN A 382 10.06 -1.58 21.89
C GLN A 382 9.45 -0.42 22.71
N ARG A 383 9.93 -0.17 23.90
CA ARG A 383 9.48 0.95 24.75
C ARG A 383 9.81 2.30 24.10
N ARG A 384 11.03 2.49 23.59
CA ARG A 384 11.43 3.74 22.94
C ARG A 384 10.60 4.01 21.69
N TYR A 385 10.18 2.98 20.96
CA TYR A 385 9.26 3.12 19.84
C TYR A 385 7.88 3.58 20.30
N ASN A 386 7.34 2.96 21.37
CA ASN A 386 5.97 3.22 21.85
C ASN A 386 5.84 4.58 22.55
N ASP A 387 6.79 4.92 23.43
CA ASP A 387 6.68 6.03 24.39
C ASP A 387 7.25 7.35 23.89
N THR A 388 7.98 7.35 22.75
CA THR A 388 8.64 8.57 22.28
C THR A 388 7.66 9.56 21.64
N ASN A 389 7.82 10.84 21.97
CA ASN A 389 7.15 11.96 21.28
C ASN A 389 7.94 12.51 20.09
N SER A 390 9.12 11.94 19.81
CA SER A 390 10.00 12.35 18.72
C SER A 390 9.83 11.42 17.52
N ASP A 391 9.35 11.94 16.40
CA ASP A 391 9.21 11.17 15.14
C ASP A 391 10.57 10.61 14.68
N TYR A 392 11.64 11.40 14.81
CA TYR A 392 13.00 10.93 14.51
C TYR A 392 13.40 9.70 15.35
N THR A 393 13.13 9.72 16.65
CA THR A 393 13.46 8.57 17.52
C THR A 393 12.61 7.36 17.16
N ARG A 394 11.33 7.58 16.82
CA ARG A 394 10.43 6.52 16.39
C ARG A 394 10.91 5.89 15.09
N ASP A 395 11.31 6.69 14.10
CA ASP A 395 11.86 6.22 12.84
C ASP A 395 13.14 5.40 13.03
N VAL A 396 14.07 5.89 13.87
CA VAL A 396 15.31 5.16 14.20
C VAL A 396 15.03 3.83 14.89
N MET A 397 14.07 3.77 15.82
CA MET A 397 13.72 2.50 16.48
C MET A 397 13.03 1.54 15.51
N ARG A 398 12.21 2.06 14.60
CA ARG A 398 11.55 1.27 13.57
C ARG A 398 12.53 0.52 12.66
N GLU A 399 13.73 1.03 12.45
CA GLU A 399 14.78 0.33 11.69
C GLU A 399 15.21 -1.02 12.30
N TYR A 400 14.91 -1.26 13.57
CA TYR A 400 15.23 -2.50 14.30
C TYR A 400 14.00 -3.40 14.51
N MET A 401 12.90 -3.11 13.80
CA MET A 401 11.63 -3.81 13.97
C MET A 401 11.13 -4.33 12.63
N HIS A 402 10.49 -5.50 12.68
CA HIS A 402 9.75 -6.07 11.55
C HIS A 402 8.26 -6.18 11.86
N GLU A 403 7.47 -6.09 10.80
CA GLU A 403 6.03 -6.29 10.85
C GLU A 403 5.74 -7.79 10.72
N LEU A 404 5.27 -8.40 11.80
CA LEU A 404 4.90 -9.81 11.83
C LEU A 404 3.38 -9.95 11.92
N THR A 405 2.84 -11.01 11.31
CA THR A 405 1.42 -11.35 11.45
C THR A 405 1.03 -11.48 12.92
N CYS A 406 -0.08 -10.88 13.30
CA CYS A 406 -0.56 -10.92 14.69
C CYS A 406 -0.80 -12.38 15.13
N PRO A 407 -0.17 -12.86 16.21
CA PRO A 407 -0.31 -14.26 16.66
C PRO A 407 -1.72 -14.60 17.14
N THR A 408 -2.47 -13.60 17.62
CA THR A 408 -3.83 -13.79 18.15
C THR A 408 -4.85 -13.97 17.03
N CYS A 409 -4.93 -13.01 16.11
CA CYS A 409 -5.90 -13.07 15.02
C CYS A 409 -5.35 -13.71 13.74
N LYS A 410 -4.08 -14.08 13.69
CA LYS A 410 -3.41 -14.69 12.52
C LYS A 410 -3.64 -13.91 11.21
N GLY A 411 -3.70 -12.59 11.31
CA GLY A 411 -3.90 -11.68 10.18
C GLY A 411 -5.35 -11.32 9.84
N THR A 412 -6.36 -11.95 10.45
CA THR A 412 -7.79 -11.69 10.17
C THR A 412 -8.28 -10.33 10.63
N ARG A 413 -7.55 -9.65 11.53
CA ARG A 413 -7.85 -8.32 12.10
C ARG A 413 -9.04 -8.26 13.06
N LEU A 414 -9.87 -9.30 13.11
CA LEU A 414 -11.11 -9.38 13.87
C LEU A 414 -10.91 -10.15 15.18
N ASN A 415 -11.79 -9.92 16.13
CA ASN A 415 -11.86 -10.67 17.39
C ASN A 415 -12.55 -12.04 17.17
N GLU A 416 -12.54 -12.88 18.22
CA GLU A 416 -13.09 -14.23 18.16
C GLU A 416 -14.61 -14.24 18.00
N GLU A 417 -15.32 -13.28 18.57
CA GLU A 417 -16.78 -13.15 18.46
C GLU A 417 -17.20 -12.91 16.99
N ALA A 418 -16.55 -11.97 16.29
CA ALA A 418 -16.80 -11.72 14.88
C ALA A 418 -16.49 -12.93 14.00
N LEU A 419 -15.40 -13.65 14.29
CA LEU A 419 -14.98 -14.85 13.54
C LEU A 419 -15.86 -16.07 13.81
N SER A 420 -16.61 -16.09 14.90
CA SER A 420 -17.51 -17.18 15.23
C SER A 420 -18.82 -17.16 14.42
N VAL A 421 -19.13 -16.06 13.75
CA VAL A 421 -20.36 -15.92 12.93
C VAL A 421 -20.08 -16.40 11.52
N ARG A 422 -20.97 -17.27 11.01
CA ARG A 422 -20.85 -17.86 9.66
C ARG A 422 -22.08 -17.58 8.80
N VAL A 423 -21.83 -17.39 7.52
CA VAL A 423 -22.82 -17.39 6.45
C VAL A 423 -22.42 -18.49 5.48
N SER A 424 -23.29 -19.49 5.27
CA SER A 424 -22.99 -20.67 4.45
C SER A 424 -21.62 -21.31 4.80
N ASP A 425 -21.44 -21.63 6.07
CA ASP A 425 -20.25 -22.30 6.65
C ASP A 425 -18.94 -21.48 6.64
N LYS A 426 -18.93 -20.24 6.19
CA LYS A 426 -17.74 -19.37 6.17
C LYS A 426 -17.91 -18.15 7.03
N ASN A 427 -16.87 -17.79 7.76
CA ASN A 427 -16.82 -16.51 8.45
C ASN A 427 -16.38 -15.37 7.52
N ILE A 428 -16.57 -14.12 7.94
CA ILE A 428 -16.25 -12.95 7.13
C ILE A 428 -14.78 -12.85 6.74
N ALA A 429 -13.85 -13.32 7.59
CA ALA A 429 -12.42 -13.30 7.29
C ALA A 429 -12.06 -14.32 6.19
N GLU A 430 -12.66 -15.51 6.22
CA GLU A 430 -12.48 -16.52 5.17
C GLU A 430 -12.98 -16.03 3.82
N VAL A 431 -14.14 -15.37 3.78
CA VAL A 431 -14.68 -14.79 2.54
C VAL A 431 -13.81 -13.64 2.04
N THR A 432 -13.34 -12.75 2.92
CA THR A 432 -12.47 -11.65 2.51
C THR A 432 -11.06 -12.09 2.08
N ALA A 433 -10.62 -13.27 2.53
CA ALA A 433 -9.36 -13.89 2.11
C ALA A 433 -9.44 -14.57 0.73
N MET A 434 -10.65 -14.82 0.20
CA MET A 434 -10.82 -15.35 -1.15
C MET A 434 -10.35 -14.34 -2.20
N SER A 435 -9.95 -14.85 -3.37
CA SER A 435 -9.82 -14.02 -4.55
C SER A 435 -11.19 -13.45 -4.96
N ILE A 436 -11.18 -12.27 -5.61
CA ILE A 436 -12.41 -11.64 -6.11
C ILE A 436 -13.19 -12.61 -7.02
N GLY A 437 -12.47 -13.37 -7.89
CA GLY A 437 -13.09 -14.37 -8.76
C GLY A 437 -13.71 -15.55 -8.00
N ASP A 438 -13.08 -16.01 -6.93
CA ASP A 438 -13.61 -17.12 -6.12
C ASP A 438 -14.72 -16.64 -5.17
N ALA A 439 -14.62 -15.43 -4.64
CA ALA A 439 -15.69 -14.82 -3.84
C ALA A 439 -16.96 -14.66 -4.67
N LYS A 440 -16.85 -14.22 -5.93
CA LYS A 440 -18.01 -14.13 -6.84
C LYS A 440 -18.71 -15.48 -7.00
N LYS A 441 -17.95 -16.55 -7.32
CA LYS A 441 -18.50 -17.92 -7.44
C LYS A 441 -19.13 -18.38 -6.13
N HIS A 442 -18.53 -18.05 -5.00
CA HIS A 442 -19.08 -18.42 -3.70
C HIS A 442 -20.46 -17.80 -3.49
N PHE A 443 -20.65 -16.50 -3.75
CA PHE A 443 -21.97 -15.85 -3.61
C PHE A 443 -23.01 -16.35 -4.59
N GLU A 444 -22.63 -16.82 -5.79
CA GLU A 444 -23.54 -17.46 -6.76
C GLU A 444 -24.07 -18.84 -6.27
N THR A 445 -23.39 -19.48 -5.32
CA THR A 445 -23.70 -20.87 -4.86
C THR A 445 -24.35 -20.93 -3.48
N ILE A 446 -24.55 -19.82 -2.78
CA ILE A 446 -25.14 -19.81 -1.44
C ILE A 446 -26.64 -20.03 -1.52
N ASP A 447 -27.14 -21.05 -0.80
CA ASP A 447 -28.56 -21.28 -0.57
C ASP A 447 -29.00 -20.71 0.79
N PHE A 448 -30.02 -19.87 0.79
CA PHE A 448 -30.62 -19.29 2.00
C PHE A 448 -31.99 -19.87 2.26
N SER A 449 -32.44 -19.81 3.50
CA SER A 449 -33.86 -20.03 3.82
C SER A 449 -34.74 -19.01 3.10
N VAL A 450 -36.02 -19.29 2.92
CA VAL A 450 -37.00 -18.35 2.26
C VAL A 450 -37.01 -16.97 2.93
N THR A 451 -36.88 -16.94 4.25
CA THR A 451 -36.87 -15.69 5.02
C THR A 451 -35.54 -14.96 4.84
N ASP A 452 -34.41 -15.68 4.91
CA ASP A 452 -33.07 -15.09 4.79
C ASP A 452 -32.82 -14.59 3.36
N THR A 453 -33.36 -15.27 2.34
CA THR A 453 -33.32 -14.83 0.94
C THR A 453 -33.86 -13.42 0.77
N MET A 454 -35.02 -13.10 1.39
CA MET A 454 -35.62 -11.75 1.29
C MET A 454 -34.71 -10.66 1.87
N ILE A 455 -33.84 -11.00 2.83
CA ILE A 455 -32.91 -10.07 3.47
C ILE A 455 -31.57 -10.04 2.72
N ALA A 456 -31.10 -11.21 2.28
CA ALA A 456 -29.77 -11.38 1.69
C ALA A 456 -29.71 -10.91 0.23
N ASP A 457 -30.75 -11.17 -0.58
CA ASP A 457 -30.76 -10.88 -2.02
C ASP A 457 -30.38 -9.43 -2.37
N PRO A 458 -30.96 -8.38 -1.74
CA PRO A 458 -30.57 -7.01 -2.05
C PRO A 458 -29.09 -6.71 -1.71
N ILE A 459 -28.58 -7.33 -0.64
CA ILE A 459 -27.21 -7.13 -0.18
C ILE A 459 -26.23 -7.86 -1.10
N ILE A 460 -26.52 -9.12 -1.43
CA ILE A 460 -25.69 -9.94 -2.33
C ILE A 460 -25.62 -9.35 -3.71
N LYS A 461 -26.72 -8.81 -4.22
CA LYS A 461 -26.73 -8.11 -5.51
C LYS A 461 -25.71 -6.97 -5.53
N GLU A 462 -25.65 -6.15 -4.49
CA GLU A 462 -24.68 -5.06 -4.39
C GLU A 462 -23.23 -5.57 -4.28
N ILE A 463 -23.02 -6.70 -3.61
CA ILE A 463 -21.71 -7.37 -3.53
C ILE A 463 -21.33 -7.92 -4.90
N ASP A 464 -22.23 -8.65 -5.57
CA ASP A 464 -21.97 -9.26 -6.87
C ASP A 464 -21.71 -8.23 -7.97
N ASP A 465 -22.45 -7.14 -8.00
CA ASP A 465 -22.21 -6.04 -8.93
C ASP A 465 -20.78 -5.50 -8.78
N ARG A 466 -20.32 -5.25 -7.54
CA ARG A 466 -18.95 -4.76 -7.27
C ARG A 466 -17.87 -5.79 -7.60
N LEU A 467 -18.09 -7.05 -7.24
CA LEU A 467 -17.15 -8.14 -7.59
C LEU A 467 -17.06 -8.32 -9.11
N THR A 468 -18.18 -8.19 -9.81
CA THR A 468 -18.24 -8.24 -11.27
C THR A 468 -17.41 -7.14 -11.90
N PHE A 469 -17.54 -5.88 -11.44
CA PHE A 469 -16.74 -4.78 -11.97
C PHE A 469 -15.26 -4.94 -11.71
N LEU A 470 -14.87 -5.44 -10.53
CA LEU A 470 -13.46 -5.73 -10.23
C LEU A 470 -12.91 -6.84 -11.13
N ASN A 471 -13.71 -7.85 -11.43
CA ASN A 471 -13.34 -8.93 -12.35
C ASN A 471 -13.20 -8.41 -13.80
N GLU A 472 -14.11 -7.54 -14.26
CA GLU A 472 -14.09 -6.92 -15.59
C GLU A 472 -12.83 -6.07 -15.82
N VAL A 473 -12.31 -5.40 -14.81
CA VAL A 473 -11.07 -4.62 -14.91
C VAL A 473 -9.79 -5.45 -14.68
N GLY A 474 -9.91 -6.79 -14.64
CA GLY A 474 -8.76 -7.71 -14.53
C GLY A 474 -8.14 -7.78 -13.14
N LEU A 475 -8.92 -7.61 -12.06
CA LEU A 475 -8.48 -7.70 -10.67
C LEU A 475 -9.01 -8.97 -9.96
N ASP A 476 -9.42 -9.97 -10.72
CA ASP A 476 -10.00 -11.23 -10.21
C ASP A 476 -9.08 -12.01 -9.27
N TYR A 477 -7.77 -11.83 -9.38
CA TYR A 477 -6.75 -12.47 -8.56
C TYR A 477 -6.53 -11.81 -7.19
N LEU A 478 -6.97 -10.56 -6.98
CA LEU A 478 -6.82 -9.85 -5.70
C LEU A 478 -7.73 -10.44 -4.64
N THR A 479 -7.28 -10.40 -3.38
CA THR A 479 -8.13 -10.70 -2.22
C THR A 479 -8.72 -9.42 -1.62
N MET A 480 -9.95 -9.50 -1.09
CA MET A 480 -10.58 -8.33 -0.45
C MET A 480 -9.85 -7.90 0.82
N SER A 481 -9.17 -8.81 1.50
CA SER A 481 -8.35 -8.54 2.70
C SER A 481 -7.03 -7.85 2.41
N ARG A 482 -6.57 -7.80 1.14
CA ARG A 482 -5.28 -7.20 0.78
C ARG A 482 -5.23 -5.72 1.15
N VAL A 483 -4.13 -5.31 1.79
CA VAL A 483 -3.92 -3.92 2.22
C VAL A 483 -3.77 -3.00 1.02
N ALA A 484 -4.48 -1.87 1.02
CA ALA A 484 -4.43 -0.92 -0.08
C ALA A 484 -3.03 -0.35 -0.34
N GLY A 485 -2.22 -0.19 0.72
CA GLY A 485 -0.83 0.27 0.60
C GLY A 485 0.14 -0.71 -0.08
N SER A 486 -0.25 -1.99 -0.24
CA SER A 486 0.54 -3.02 -0.95
C SER A 486 0.18 -3.14 -2.43
N LEU A 487 -0.80 -2.37 -2.90
CA LEU A 487 -1.24 -2.37 -4.29
C LEU A 487 -0.26 -1.60 -5.18
N SER A 488 -0.06 -2.05 -6.39
CA SER A 488 0.61 -1.26 -7.43
C SER A 488 -0.25 -0.04 -7.81
N GLY A 489 0.38 0.98 -8.42
CA GLY A 489 -0.34 2.16 -8.91
C GLY A 489 -1.49 1.79 -9.84
N GLY A 490 -1.26 0.89 -10.79
CA GLY A 490 -2.27 0.39 -11.73
C GLY A 490 -3.39 -0.41 -11.05
N GLU A 491 -3.09 -1.28 -10.07
CA GLU A 491 -4.12 -2.00 -9.29
C GLU A 491 -5.03 -1.02 -8.54
N SER A 492 -4.45 -0.02 -7.87
CA SER A 492 -5.21 1.01 -7.14
C SER A 492 -6.09 1.85 -8.06
N GLN A 493 -5.59 2.23 -9.22
CA GLN A 493 -6.34 2.98 -10.24
C GLN A 493 -7.52 2.17 -10.77
N ARG A 494 -7.33 0.89 -11.08
CA ARG A 494 -8.40 0.00 -11.57
C ARG A 494 -9.48 -0.27 -10.51
N ILE A 495 -9.12 -0.35 -9.23
CA ILE A 495 -10.11 -0.42 -8.14
C ILE A 495 -11.02 0.82 -8.17
N ARG A 496 -10.44 2.02 -8.32
CA ARG A 496 -11.24 3.25 -8.44
C ARG A 496 -12.10 3.24 -9.71
N LEU A 497 -11.54 2.80 -10.84
CA LEU A 497 -12.30 2.65 -12.08
C LEU A 497 -13.49 1.72 -11.89
N ALA A 498 -13.30 0.55 -11.29
CA ALA A 498 -14.37 -0.41 -11.00
C ALA A 498 -15.47 0.21 -10.11
N THR A 499 -15.07 0.97 -9.08
CA THR A 499 -16.00 1.67 -8.19
C THR A 499 -16.83 2.73 -8.96
N GLN A 500 -16.20 3.45 -9.90
CA GLN A 500 -16.91 4.44 -10.72
C GLN A 500 -17.85 3.79 -11.75
N ILE A 501 -17.46 2.68 -12.38
CA ILE A 501 -18.33 1.89 -13.25
C ILE A 501 -19.57 1.44 -12.47
N GLY A 502 -19.37 0.95 -11.25
CA GLY A 502 -20.45 0.50 -10.37
C GLY A 502 -21.45 1.59 -9.98
N SER A 503 -21.07 2.86 -10.02
CA SER A 503 -21.96 3.97 -9.73
C SER A 503 -23.05 4.20 -10.79
N ASN A 504 -22.92 3.60 -11.99
CA ASN A 504 -23.83 3.74 -13.14
C ASN A 504 -24.19 5.20 -13.48
N LEU A 505 -23.26 6.14 -13.22
CA LEU A 505 -23.44 7.55 -13.56
C LEU A 505 -23.45 7.74 -15.08
N SER A 506 -24.29 8.63 -15.57
CA SER A 506 -24.39 9.03 -16.97
C SER A 506 -24.22 10.54 -17.15
N GLY A 507 -23.69 10.95 -18.31
CA GLY A 507 -23.49 12.38 -18.63
C GLY A 507 -22.29 12.98 -17.91
N VAL A 508 -21.35 12.18 -17.40
CA VAL A 508 -20.13 12.58 -16.70
C VAL A 508 -18.96 12.61 -17.68
N LEU A 509 -17.99 13.50 -17.41
CA LEU A 509 -16.68 13.50 -18.06
C LEU A 509 -15.68 12.75 -17.16
N TYR A 510 -15.27 11.57 -17.59
CA TYR A 510 -14.18 10.83 -16.93
C TYR A 510 -12.84 11.16 -17.57
N ILE A 511 -11.84 11.46 -16.74
CA ILE A 511 -10.48 11.72 -17.18
C ILE A 511 -9.56 10.69 -16.51
N LEU A 512 -8.88 9.87 -17.32
CA LEU A 512 -8.05 8.77 -16.87
C LEU A 512 -6.58 8.98 -17.29
N ASP A 513 -5.65 8.66 -16.40
CA ASP A 513 -4.21 8.75 -16.62
C ASP A 513 -3.63 7.34 -16.77
N GLU A 514 -3.30 6.95 -18.00
CA GLU A 514 -2.65 5.69 -18.36
C GLU A 514 -3.25 4.45 -17.65
N PRO A 515 -4.55 4.16 -17.85
CA PRO A 515 -5.20 3.06 -17.13
C PRO A 515 -4.71 1.66 -17.53
N SER A 516 -4.01 1.50 -18.65
CA SER A 516 -3.39 0.25 -19.11
C SER A 516 -2.09 -0.12 -18.41
N ILE A 517 -1.59 0.75 -17.53
CA ILE A 517 -0.29 0.61 -16.89
C ILE A 517 -0.17 -0.70 -16.07
N GLY A 518 0.95 -1.41 -16.23
CA GLY A 518 1.20 -2.68 -15.53
C GLY A 518 0.26 -3.81 -15.94
N LEU A 519 -0.48 -3.67 -17.04
CA LEU A 519 -1.33 -4.71 -17.59
C LEU A 519 -0.59 -5.56 -18.63
N HIS A 520 -0.83 -6.87 -18.53
CA HIS A 520 -0.57 -7.77 -19.64
C HIS A 520 -1.61 -7.53 -20.75
N GLN A 521 -1.26 -7.74 -22.02
CA GLN A 521 -2.17 -7.54 -23.17
C GLN A 521 -3.49 -8.26 -23.03
N ARG A 522 -3.50 -9.48 -22.48
CA ARG A 522 -4.73 -10.22 -22.17
C ARG A 522 -5.69 -9.43 -21.29
N ASP A 523 -5.17 -8.74 -20.26
CA ASP A 523 -5.97 -8.00 -19.29
C ASP A 523 -6.37 -6.63 -19.84
N ASN A 524 -5.56 -6.06 -20.76
CA ASN A 524 -5.83 -4.80 -21.44
C ASN A 524 -7.12 -4.86 -22.29
N ALA A 525 -7.38 -5.96 -22.97
CA ALA A 525 -8.62 -6.15 -23.72
C ALA A 525 -9.88 -6.03 -22.84
N ARG A 526 -9.85 -6.53 -21.60
CA ARG A 526 -10.94 -6.39 -20.63
C ARG A 526 -11.13 -4.94 -20.18
N LEU A 527 -10.02 -4.24 -19.93
CA LEU A 527 -10.06 -2.82 -19.60
C LEU A 527 -10.71 -2.00 -20.72
N ILE A 528 -10.31 -2.20 -21.97
CA ILE A 528 -10.90 -1.52 -23.14
C ILE A 528 -12.40 -1.75 -23.21
N GLN A 529 -12.89 -2.99 -23.02
CA GLN A 529 -14.30 -3.30 -22.97
C GLN A 529 -15.03 -2.53 -21.87
N SER A 530 -14.42 -2.42 -20.69
CA SER A 530 -14.98 -1.66 -19.57
C SER A 530 -15.07 -0.16 -19.87
N LEU A 531 -14.07 0.42 -20.51
CA LEU A 531 -14.09 1.82 -20.97
C LEU A 531 -15.18 2.06 -22.03
N GLN A 532 -15.32 1.15 -22.99
CA GLN A 532 -16.37 1.23 -24.00
C GLN A 532 -17.78 1.13 -23.38
N ARG A 533 -17.95 0.26 -22.39
CA ARG A 533 -19.22 0.17 -21.62
C ARG A 533 -19.55 1.49 -20.91
N MET A 534 -18.56 2.11 -20.24
CA MET A 534 -18.77 3.43 -19.62
C MET A 534 -19.18 4.50 -20.64
N ARG A 535 -18.55 4.51 -21.84
CA ARG A 535 -18.97 5.38 -22.95
C ARG A 535 -20.42 5.12 -23.35
N ASP A 536 -20.79 3.86 -23.52
CA ASP A 536 -22.13 3.45 -23.99
C ASP A 536 -23.25 3.78 -23.00
N LEU A 537 -22.89 4.01 -21.70
CA LEU A 537 -23.79 4.59 -20.70
C LEU A 537 -24.05 6.11 -20.90
N GLY A 538 -23.48 6.73 -21.92
CA GLY A 538 -23.65 8.15 -22.21
C GLY A 538 -22.64 9.04 -21.50
N ASN A 539 -21.44 8.55 -21.21
CA ASN A 539 -20.35 9.31 -20.62
C ASN A 539 -19.31 9.71 -21.68
N THR A 540 -18.62 10.79 -21.43
CA THR A 540 -17.44 11.19 -22.20
C THR A 540 -16.18 10.72 -21.46
N LEU A 541 -15.33 9.96 -22.13
CA LEU A 541 -14.07 9.50 -21.55
C LEU A 541 -12.91 10.19 -22.27
N VAL A 542 -12.05 10.82 -21.50
CA VAL A 542 -10.76 11.38 -21.96
C VAL A 542 -9.66 10.57 -21.29
N VAL A 543 -8.90 9.84 -22.08
CA VAL A 543 -7.85 8.93 -21.60
C VAL A 543 -6.49 9.40 -22.10
N VAL A 544 -5.55 9.67 -21.21
CA VAL A 544 -4.16 9.89 -21.58
C VAL A 544 -3.53 8.51 -21.72
N GLU A 545 -3.05 8.14 -22.93
CA GLU A 545 -2.56 6.79 -23.19
C GLU A 545 -1.44 6.72 -24.22
N HIS A 546 -0.66 5.63 -24.10
CA HIS A 546 0.44 5.27 -24.99
C HIS A 546 0.31 3.86 -25.58
N ASP A 547 -0.64 3.07 -25.08
CA ASP A 547 -0.87 1.70 -25.52
C ASP A 547 -1.53 1.65 -26.90
N GLU A 548 -0.97 0.86 -27.83
CA GLU A 548 -1.44 0.74 -29.22
C GLU A 548 -2.89 0.23 -29.28
N GLU A 549 -3.23 -0.80 -28.50
CA GLU A 549 -4.58 -1.41 -28.53
C GLU A 549 -5.64 -0.42 -28.04
N THR A 550 -5.35 0.32 -26.99
CA THR A 550 -6.25 1.34 -26.44
C THR A 550 -6.44 2.51 -27.42
N MET A 551 -5.34 2.97 -28.06
CA MET A 551 -5.41 4.01 -29.08
C MET A 551 -6.24 3.56 -30.30
N MET A 552 -6.07 2.32 -30.75
CA MET A 552 -6.85 1.77 -31.88
C MET A 552 -8.32 1.50 -31.56
N ALA A 553 -8.65 1.29 -30.29
CA ALA A 553 -10.03 1.11 -29.81
C ALA A 553 -10.77 2.42 -29.54
N ALA A 554 -10.09 3.56 -29.60
CA ALA A 554 -10.68 4.87 -29.37
C ALA A 554 -11.62 5.30 -30.51
N ASP A 555 -12.65 6.07 -30.17
CA ASP A 555 -13.51 6.73 -31.17
C ASP A 555 -12.79 7.95 -31.79
N TYR A 556 -11.85 8.54 -31.03
CA TYR A 556 -11.20 9.80 -31.39
C TYR A 556 -9.82 9.91 -30.75
N LEU A 557 -8.81 10.30 -31.54
CA LEU A 557 -7.45 10.52 -31.05
C LEU A 557 -7.08 12.00 -31.14
N ILE A 558 -6.32 12.46 -30.16
CA ILE A 558 -5.70 13.80 -30.12
C ILE A 558 -4.21 13.59 -29.84
N ASP A 559 -3.40 13.80 -30.91
CA ASP A 559 -1.93 13.70 -30.78
C ASP A 559 -1.33 15.07 -30.46
N ILE A 560 -0.67 15.18 -29.32
CA ILE A 560 -0.11 16.43 -28.78
C ILE A 560 1.40 16.38 -28.89
N GLY A 561 1.97 17.41 -29.54
CA GLY A 561 3.40 17.47 -29.83
C GLY A 561 3.81 18.86 -30.30
N PRO A 562 4.72 18.92 -31.32
CA PRO A 562 5.48 17.81 -31.94
C PRO A 562 6.62 17.26 -31.09
N GLY A 563 7.03 17.99 -30.02
CA GLY A 563 8.11 17.60 -29.11
C GLY A 563 7.66 17.58 -27.66
N ALA A 564 8.64 17.64 -26.77
CA ALA A 564 8.43 17.68 -25.32
C ALA A 564 8.76 19.08 -24.76
N GLY A 565 8.21 19.46 -23.61
CA GLY A 565 8.46 20.75 -22.96
C GLY A 565 8.08 21.94 -23.85
N GLU A 566 9.01 22.87 -24.08
CA GLU A 566 8.77 24.05 -24.89
C GLU A 566 8.53 23.75 -26.38
N LEU A 567 8.99 22.60 -26.85
CA LEU A 567 8.74 22.13 -28.22
C LEU A 567 7.41 21.36 -28.36
N GLY A 568 6.68 21.17 -27.26
CA GLY A 568 5.35 20.57 -27.22
C GLY A 568 4.23 21.62 -27.17
N GLY A 569 3.07 21.18 -26.70
CA GLY A 569 1.93 22.06 -26.41
C GLY A 569 1.08 22.45 -27.62
N GLU A 570 1.22 21.77 -28.74
CA GLU A 570 0.44 21.97 -29.97
C GLU A 570 -0.31 20.69 -30.36
N ILE A 571 -1.44 20.78 -31.02
CA ILE A 571 -2.09 19.63 -31.64
C ILE A 571 -1.39 19.34 -32.96
N VAL A 572 -0.84 18.13 -33.08
CA VAL A 572 -0.17 17.65 -34.30
C VAL A 572 -1.17 17.00 -35.22
N SER A 573 -2.05 16.15 -34.69
CA SER A 573 -3.05 15.44 -35.46
C SER A 573 -4.28 15.15 -34.59
N ILE A 574 -5.44 15.10 -35.22
CA ILE A 574 -6.73 14.89 -34.51
C ILE A 574 -7.72 14.21 -35.49
N GLY A 575 -8.43 13.22 -34.98
CA GLY A 575 -9.41 12.49 -35.80
C GLY A 575 -9.60 11.05 -35.32
N THR A 576 -10.10 10.20 -36.20
CA THR A 576 -10.16 8.74 -35.91
C THR A 576 -8.76 8.14 -35.90
N PRO A 577 -8.57 6.94 -35.31
CA PRO A 577 -7.26 6.26 -35.33
C PRO A 577 -6.69 6.13 -36.76
N GLU A 578 -7.55 5.85 -37.73
CA GLU A 578 -7.14 5.71 -39.14
C GLU A 578 -6.68 7.04 -39.75
N GLU A 579 -7.35 8.16 -39.40
CA GLU A 579 -6.96 9.50 -39.87
C GLU A 579 -5.60 9.89 -39.27
N VAL A 580 -5.36 9.62 -38.01
CA VAL A 580 -4.08 9.91 -37.34
C VAL A 580 -2.95 9.01 -37.89
N GLN A 581 -3.23 7.74 -38.20
CA GLN A 581 -2.25 6.85 -38.88
C GLN A 581 -1.84 7.37 -40.26
N ALA A 582 -2.75 8.02 -40.98
CA ALA A 582 -2.49 8.55 -42.30
C ALA A 582 -1.70 9.87 -42.29
N ASP A 583 -1.67 10.57 -41.12
CA ASP A 583 -0.99 11.87 -41.02
C ASP A 583 0.53 11.69 -40.90
N GLU A 584 1.26 12.17 -41.90
CA GLU A 584 2.74 12.10 -41.93
C GLU A 584 3.43 12.99 -40.88
N ASN A 585 2.73 13.97 -40.28
CA ASN A 585 3.29 14.83 -39.25
C ASN A 585 3.20 14.16 -37.86
N SER A 586 2.26 13.24 -37.67
CA SER A 586 2.08 12.53 -36.40
C SER A 586 3.16 11.46 -36.22
N LEU A 587 3.97 11.63 -35.19
CA LEU A 587 4.93 10.60 -34.78
C LEU A 587 4.19 9.35 -34.24
N THR A 588 3.13 9.54 -33.49
CA THR A 588 2.24 8.48 -33.04
C THR A 588 1.63 7.73 -34.20
N GLY A 589 1.13 8.45 -35.21
CA GLY A 589 0.60 7.86 -36.46
C GLY A 589 1.61 7.00 -37.20
N LYS A 590 2.90 7.41 -37.24
CA LYS A 590 3.98 6.62 -37.86
C LYS A 590 4.22 5.29 -37.12
N TYR A 591 4.16 5.27 -35.78
CA TYR A 591 4.28 4.03 -35.02
C TYR A 591 3.04 3.14 -35.18
N LEU A 592 1.83 3.68 -35.07
CA LEU A 592 0.58 2.95 -35.28
C LEU A 592 0.45 2.34 -36.69
N SER A 593 0.97 3.02 -37.73
CA SER A 593 0.99 2.53 -39.13
C SER A 593 2.14 1.57 -39.41
N GLY A 594 3.09 1.36 -38.47
CA GLY A 594 4.28 0.53 -38.68
C GLY A 594 5.37 1.16 -39.55
N LYS A 595 5.24 2.46 -39.95
CA LYS A 595 6.30 3.20 -40.67
C LYS A 595 7.54 3.39 -39.81
N GLU A 596 7.35 3.62 -38.51
CA GLU A 596 8.38 3.59 -37.48
C GLU A 596 8.11 2.41 -36.53
N LYS A 597 9.16 1.70 -36.13
CA LYS A 597 9.05 0.58 -35.20
C LYS A 597 10.33 0.35 -34.40
N ILE A 598 10.23 -0.39 -33.31
CA ILE A 598 11.36 -0.95 -32.58
C ILE A 598 11.68 -2.30 -33.23
N GLU A 599 12.87 -2.43 -33.78
CA GLU A 599 13.27 -3.63 -34.52
C GLU A 599 13.63 -4.79 -33.60
N VAL A 600 13.33 -6.01 -34.01
CA VAL A 600 13.80 -7.23 -33.35
C VAL A 600 15.32 -7.36 -33.63
N PRO A 601 16.18 -7.56 -32.62
CA PRO A 601 17.60 -7.77 -32.79
C PRO A 601 17.90 -8.97 -33.69
N LYS A 602 18.78 -8.81 -34.65
CA LYS A 602 19.18 -9.89 -35.58
C LYS A 602 19.96 -11.01 -34.87
N THR A 603 20.65 -10.70 -33.81
CA THR A 603 21.44 -11.61 -32.99
C THR A 603 21.21 -11.35 -31.53
N ARG A 604 21.08 -12.41 -30.73
CA ARG A 604 20.98 -12.34 -29.27
C ARG A 604 22.36 -12.56 -28.65
N ARG A 605 22.61 -11.91 -27.50
CA ARG A 605 23.81 -12.20 -26.70
C ARG A 605 23.65 -13.60 -26.10
N ASN A 606 24.65 -14.44 -26.30
CA ASN A 606 24.65 -15.83 -25.80
C ASN A 606 25.94 -16.21 -25.07
N GLU A 607 26.78 -15.23 -24.76
CA GLU A 607 27.99 -15.48 -23.95
C GLU A 607 27.61 -16.06 -22.59
N ASP A 608 28.20 -17.19 -22.23
CA ASP A 608 27.99 -17.81 -20.94
C ASP A 608 28.96 -17.26 -19.91
N LYS A 609 28.49 -16.29 -19.12
CA LYS A 609 29.19 -15.72 -17.97
C LYS A 609 28.74 -16.35 -16.64
N GLY A 610 27.90 -17.38 -16.67
CA GLY A 610 27.25 -17.99 -15.52
C GLY A 610 25.83 -17.50 -15.30
N TRP A 611 25.22 -18.04 -14.27
CA TRP A 611 23.81 -17.84 -13.96
C TRP A 611 23.65 -17.54 -12.47
N VAL A 612 22.78 -16.60 -12.15
CA VAL A 612 22.27 -16.42 -10.77
C VAL A 612 20.99 -17.22 -10.68
N THR A 613 20.95 -18.21 -9.79
CA THR A 613 19.80 -19.11 -9.62
C THR A 613 19.19 -18.95 -8.24
N VAL A 614 17.90 -18.62 -8.20
CA VAL A 614 17.06 -18.66 -6.99
C VAL A 614 16.36 -20.00 -6.94
N LYS A 615 16.43 -20.69 -5.80
CA LYS A 615 15.79 -22.01 -5.59
C LYS A 615 14.81 -21.96 -4.45
N GLY A 616 13.70 -22.68 -4.60
CA GLY A 616 12.71 -22.83 -3.54
C GLY A 616 11.98 -21.54 -3.16
N ALA A 617 11.67 -20.68 -4.13
CA ALA A 617 10.96 -19.44 -3.88
C ALA A 617 9.48 -19.70 -3.56
N GLU A 618 9.04 -19.28 -2.35
CA GLU A 618 7.67 -19.54 -1.83
C GLU A 618 7.03 -18.25 -1.25
N GLU A 619 7.51 -17.09 -1.59
CA GLU A 619 6.94 -15.84 -1.09
C GLU A 619 5.64 -15.49 -1.80
N ASN A 620 4.62 -15.06 -1.03
CA ASN A 620 3.28 -14.73 -1.51
C ASN A 620 2.62 -15.90 -2.27
N ASN A 621 2.45 -15.76 -3.59
CA ASN A 621 1.82 -16.79 -4.43
C ASN A 621 2.82 -17.73 -5.13
N LEU A 622 4.11 -17.58 -4.91
CA LEU A 622 5.12 -18.43 -5.55
C LEU A 622 5.03 -19.88 -5.06
N GLN A 623 5.10 -20.84 -6.01
CA GLN A 623 4.92 -22.26 -5.77
C GLN A 623 6.26 -23.01 -5.89
N ASN A 624 7.15 -22.86 -4.90
CA ASN A 624 8.46 -23.51 -4.85
C ASN A 624 9.26 -23.31 -6.15
N VAL A 625 9.38 -22.08 -6.59
CA VAL A 625 9.93 -21.71 -7.90
C VAL A 625 11.45 -21.81 -7.92
N GLU A 626 11.99 -22.40 -9.00
CA GLU A 626 13.39 -22.26 -9.39
C GLU A 626 13.49 -21.35 -10.63
N ALA A 627 14.31 -20.29 -10.54
CA ALA A 627 14.50 -19.34 -11.62
C ALA A 627 15.99 -18.98 -11.76
N SER A 628 16.51 -19.08 -13.00
CA SER A 628 17.90 -18.78 -13.35
C SER A 628 18.01 -17.56 -14.25
N PHE A 629 18.83 -16.60 -13.85
CA PHE A 629 19.07 -15.33 -14.54
C PHE A 629 20.48 -15.32 -15.15
N PRO A 630 20.63 -15.25 -16.48
CA PRO A 630 21.94 -15.24 -17.15
C PRO A 630 22.70 -13.96 -16.87
N ILE A 631 23.97 -14.09 -16.47
CA ILE A 631 24.87 -12.95 -16.21
C ILE A 631 25.31 -12.32 -17.53
N GLY A 632 25.39 -10.99 -17.57
CA GLY A 632 25.83 -10.23 -18.74
C GLY A 632 24.83 -10.17 -19.90
N ARG A 633 23.54 -10.42 -19.63
CA ARG A 633 22.45 -10.36 -20.61
C ARG A 633 21.34 -9.41 -20.21
N PHE A 634 20.52 -9.05 -21.20
CA PHE A 634 19.26 -8.36 -21.02
C PHE A 634 18.13 -9.38 -20.83
N THR A 635 17.63 -9.51 -19.63
CA THR A 635 16.58 -10.48 -19.25
C THR A 635 15.28 -9.75 -18.96
N CYS A 636 14.16 -10.19 -19.55
CA CYS A 636 12.82 -9.74 -19.21
C CYS A 636 12.10 -10.80 -18.36
N VAL A 637 11.51 -10.38 -17.23
CA VAL A 637 10.58 -11.18 -16.42
C VAL A 637 9.17 -10.75 -16.80
N THR A 638 8.42 -11.66 -17.40
CA THR A 638 7.12 -11.42 -18.04
C THR A 638 6.02 -12.26 -17.39
N GLY A 639 4.80 -12.09 -17.84
CA GLY A 639 3.64 -12.86 -17.41
C GLY A 639 2.43 -12.00 -17.04
N VAL A 640 1.27 -12.62 -16.84
CA VAL A 640 0.02 -11.95 -16.51
C VAL A 640 0.09 -11.16 -15.21
N SER A 641 -0.84 -10.21 -15.01
CA SER A 641 -0.92 -9.45 -13.76
C SER A 641 -1.14 -10.38 -12.58
N GLY A 642 -0.40 -10.16 -11.47
CA GLY A 642 -0.47 -11.02 -10.28
C GLY A 642 0.20 -12.40 -10.38
N SER A 643 0.95 -12.72 -11.46
CA SER A 643 1.62 -14.02 -11.63
C SER A 643 2.83 -14.27 -10.71
N GLY A 644 3.26 -13.28 -9.91
CA GLY A 644 4.36 -13.44 -8.95
C GLY A 644 5.69 -12.79 -9.37
N LYS A 645 5.76 -12.07 -10.49
CA LYS A 645 6.98 -11.39 -10.99
C LYS A 645 7.68 -10.56 -9.94
N SER A 646 6.96 -9.64 -9.30
CA SER A 646 7.52 -8.74 -8.27
C SER A 646 7.89 -9.51 -7.00
N SER A 647 7.19 -10.59 -6.65
CA SER A 647 7.55 -11.48 -5.55
C SER A 647 8.90 -12.17 -5.80
N LEU A 648 9.11 -12.69 -7.01
CA LEU A 648 10.36 -13.34 -7.40
C LEU A 648 11.53 -12.34 -7.49
N VAL A 649 11.32 -11.21 -8.19
CA VAL A 649 12.41 -10.28 -8.50
C VAL A 649 12.65 -9.29 -7.35
N ASN A 650 11.59 -8.59 -6.90
CA ASN A 650 11.75 -7.50 -5.91
C ASN A 650 11.85 -8.02 -4.47
N SER A 651 10.99 -9.00 -4.09
CA SER A 651 10.96 -9.49 -2.72
C SER A 651 12.05 -10.52 -2.42
N ILE A 652 12.48 -11.33 -3.40
CA ILE A 652 13.49 -12.38 -3.18
C ILE A 652 14.82 -12.03 -3.86
N LEU A 653 14.92 -12.03 -5.19
CA LEU A 653 16.19 -11.90 -5.92
C LEU A 653 16.96 -10.63 -5.52
N LYS A 654 16.30 -9.48 -5.56
CA LYS A 654 16.89 -8.19 -5.22
C LYS A 654 17.46 -8.17 -3.80
N ILE A 655 16.65 -8.55 -2.82
CA ILE A 655 17.03 -8.46 -1.41
C ILE A 655 18.05 -9.54 -1.07
N ALA A 656 17.93 -10.74 -1.62
CA ALA A 656 18.91 -11.81 -1.42
C ALA A 656 20.30 -11.44 -1.97
N LEU A 657 20.37 -10.86 -3.18
CA LEU A 657 21.62 -10.33 -3.75
C LEU A 657 22.17 -9.17 -2.93
N ALA A 658 21.30 -8.22 -2.52
CA ALA A 658 21.73 -7.10 -1.70
C ALA A 658 22.29 -7.54 -0.35
N LYS A 659 21.71 -8.57 0.28
CA LYS A 659 22.21 -9.14 1.55
C LYS A 659 23.58 -9.80 1.38
N ARG A 660 23.91 -10.33 0.19
CA ARG A 660 25.20 -10.99 -0.09
C ARG A 660 26.29 -10.02 -0.57
N LEU A 661 25.90 -9.04 -1.39
CA LEU A 661 26.86 -8.12 -2.04
C LEU A 661 26.99 -6.79 -1.31
N THR A 662 25.95 -6.37 -0.59
CA THR A 662 25.91 -5.11 0.17
C THR A 662 25.25 -5.35 1.52
N SER A 663 25.53 -4.52 2.52
CA SER A 663 24.91 -4.65 3.85
C SER A 663 23.50 -4.05 3.85
N THR A 664 22.50 -4.80 3.44
CA THR A 664 21.09 -4.39 3.60
C THR A 664 20.48 -4.95 4.88
N LYS A 665 19.59 -4.18 5.51
CA LYS A 665 18.80 -4.59 6.67
C LYS A 665 17.48 -5.29 6.26
N GLU A 666 17.14 -5.28 4.95
CA GLU A 666 15.91 -5.90 4.45
C GLU A 666 16.02 -7.43 4.51
N ARG A 667 14.89 -8.07 4.82
CA ARG A 667 14.78 -9.54 4.76
C ARG A 667 14.22 -9.95 3.41
N PRO A 668 14.86 -10.90 2.72
CA PRO A 668 14.28 -11.49 1.53
C PRO A 668 13.01 -12.28 1.89
N GLY A 669 12.08 -12.35 0.94
CA GLY A 669 10.93 -13.26 1.04
C GLY A 669 11.36 -14.72 1.18
N LYS A 670 10.42 -15.61 1.42
CA LYS A 670 10.69 -17.03 1.67
C LYS A 670 11.27 -17.72 0.44
N PHE A 671 12.49 -18.27 0.57
CA PHE A 671 13.19 -19.05 -0.45
C PHE A 671 14.23 -19.98 0.21
N GLU A 672 14.72 -20.98 -0.53
CA GLU A 672 15.70 -21.96 -0.01
C GLU A 672 17.14 -21.43 -0.14
N SER A 673 17.59 -21.11 -1.36
CA SER A 673 18.96 -20.65 -1.61
C SER A 673 19.08 -19.78 -2.84
N ILE A 674 20.16 -19.01 -2.91
CA ILE A 674 20.63 -18.27 -4.10
C ILE A 674 22.08 -18.67 -4.38
N GLU A 675 22.37 -18.96 -5.65
CA GLU A 675 23.68 -19.46 -6.12
C GLU A 675 24.17 -18.67 -7.33
N GLY A 676 25.46 -18.71 -7.60
CA GLY A 676 26.09 -18.16 -8.80
C GLY A 676 26.28 -16.64 -8.83
N PHE A 677 26.26 -15.97 -7.69
CA PHE A 677 26.40 -14.51 -7.57
C PHE A 677 27.87 -14.06 -7.32
N GLU A 678 28.81 -14.99 -7.17
CA GLU A 678 30.20 -14.75 -6.71
C GLU A 678 30.99 -13.84 -7.67
N GLY A 679 30.59 -13.77 -8.93
CA GLY A 679 31.19 -12.88 -9.93
C GLY A 679 30.59 -11.46 -9.96
N LEU A 680 29.59 -11.17 -9.14
CA LEU A 680 28.93 -9.88 -9.10
C LEU A 680 29.49 -8.98 -8.02
N GLU A 681 29.69 -7.69 -8.33
CA GLU A 681 30.20 -6.69 -7.38
C GLU A 681 29.08 -6.06 -6.57
N LYS A 682 27.96 -5.74 -7.21
CA LYS A 682 26.83 -5.04 -6.57
C LYS A 682 25.52 -5.27 -7.31
N VAL A 683 24.41 -5.07 -6.60
CA VAL A 683 23.06 -4.98 -7.16
C VAL A 683 22.56 -3.54 -7.06
N ILE A 684 21.90 -3.06 -8.12
CA ILE A 684 21.29 -1.72 -8.19
C ILE A 684 19.84 -1.87 -8.59
N ASP A 685 18.96 -1.38 -7.71
CA ASP A 685 17.53 -1.29 -7.93
C ASP A 685 17.15 0.09 -8.48
N ILE A 686 16.43 0.10 -9.60
CA ILE A 686 15.93 1.31 -10.27
C ILE A 686 14.40 1.24 -10.31
N ASP A 687 13.79 1.65 -9.21
CA ASP A 687 12.34 1.67 -9.01
C ASP A 687 11.73 3.05 -9.33
N GLN A 688 10.39 3.13 -9.29
CA GLN A 688 9.62 4.36 -9.55
C GLN A 688 9.50 5.29 -8.33
N SER A 689 10.15 4.98 -7.20
CA SER A 689 10.10 5.81 -6.00
C SER A 689 10.72 7.19 -6.25
N PRO A 690 10.20 8.26 -5.62
CA PRO A 690 10.72 9.62 -5.81
C PRO A 690 12.21 9.74 -5.49
N ILE A 691 12.95 10.53 -6.26
CA ILE A 691 14.38 10.83 -6.04
C ILE A 691 14.65 11.70 -4.80
N GLY A 692 13.59 12.12 -4.10
CA GLY A 692 13.65 12.87 -2.86
C GLY A 692 12.28 13.28 -2.37
N ARG A 693 12.14 13.39 -1.05
CA ARG A 693 10.87 13.69 -0.36
C ARG A 693 10.64 15.19 -0.10
N THR A 694 11.57 16.04 -0.44
CA THR A 694 11.50 17.47 -0.15
C THR A 694 11.60 18.31 -1.42
N PRO A 695 11.00 19.52 -1.45
CA PRO A 695 11.09 20.44 -2.58
C PRO A 695 12.51 20.91 -2.93
N ARG A 696 13.50 20.60 -2.07
CA ARG A 696 14.92 20.91 -2.28
C ARG A 696 15.64 19.86 -3.12
N SER A 697 15.11 18.66 -3.17
CA SER A 697 15.61 17.62 -4.06
C SER A 697 15.20 17.94 -5.48
N ASN A 698 16.14 17.87 -6.42
CA ASN A 698 15.91 18.17 -7.84
C ASN A 698 16.88 17.38 -8.72
N PRO A 699 16.68 17.33 -10.05
CA PRO A 699 17.56 16.66 -11.00
C PRO A 699 19.04 17.03 -10.86
N ALA A 700 19.34 18.32 -10.69
CA ALA A 700 20.72 18.79 -10.59
C ALA A 700 21.43 18.32 -9.32
N THR A 701 20.72 18.26 -8.19
CA THR A 701 21.29 17.76 -6.92
C THR A 701 21.43 16.25 -6.90
N TYR A 702 20.44 15.53 -7.42
CA TYR A 702 20.44 14.06 -7.43
C TYR A 702 21.58 13.49 -8.29
N THR A 703 21.81 14.05 -9.48
CA THR A 703 22.86 13.65 -10.39
C THR A 703 24.22 14.25 -10.05
N SER A 704 24.32 15.00 -8.95
CA SER A 704 25.53 15.70 -8.52
C SER A 704 26.13 16.65 -9.58
N VAL A 705 25.39 17.04 -10.62
CA VAL A 705 25.81 18.05 -11.59
C VAL A 705 25.84 19.43 -10.96
N PHE A 706 24.96 19.66 -9.98
CA PHE A 706 24.89 20.95 -9.25
C PHE A 706 26.17 21.27 -8.50
N ASP A 707 26.88 20.27 -8.03
CA ASP A 707 28.15 20.46 -7.37
C ASP A 707 29.24 21.04 -8.28
N ASP A 708 29.25 20.61 -9.54
CA ASP A 708 30.17 21.12 -10.56
C ASP A 708 29.75 22.53 -11.01
N ILE A 709 28.44 22.77 -11.15
CA ILE A 709 27.89 24.10 -11.46
C ILE A 709 28.23 25.13 -10.38
N ARG A 710 28.05 24.80 -9.11
CA ARG A 710 28.43 25.67 -7.99
C ARG A 710 29.91 25.97 -7.99
N GLY A 711 30.73 24.96 -8.27
CA GLY A 711 32.17 25.12 -8.42
C GLY A 711 32.55 26.10 -9.54
N LEU A 712 31.84 26.03 -10.67
CA LEU A 712 32.04 26.96 -11.81
C LEU A 712 31.66 28.39 -11.44
N PHE A 713 30.53 28.62 -10.76
CA PHE A 713 30.13 29.97 -10.30
C PHE A 713 31.12 30.56 -9.31
N ALA A 714 31.66 29.75 -8.38
CA ALA A 714 32.70 30.22 -7.43
C ALA A 714 34.02 30.61 -8.13
N GLN A 715 34.25 30.09 -9.34
CA GLN A 715 35.45 30.46 -10.14
C GLN A 715 35.30 31.76 -10.96
N THR A 716 34.10 32.31 -11.05
CA THR A 716 33.88 33.58 -11.76
C THR A 716 34.69 34.74 -11.11
N ASN A 717 35.10 35.72 -11.91
CA ASN A 717 35.90 36.85 -11.39
C ASN A 717 35.16 37.59 -10.29
N GLU A 718 33.87 37.81 -10.46
CA GLU A 718 33.04 38.56 -9.52
C GLU A 718 32.86 37.82 -8.17
N ALA A 719 32.67 36.49 -8.22
CA ALA A 719 32.62 35.66 -7.01
C ALA A 719 33.94 35.68 -6.23
N LYS A 720 35.08 35.61 -6.95
CA LYS A 720 36.42 35.70 -6.33
C LYS A 720 36.67 37.07 -5.68
N ILE A 721 36.25 38.17 -6.35
CA ILE A 721 36.40 39.53 -5.79
C ILE A 721 35.60 39.66 -4.50
N ARG A 722 34.39 39.09 -4.43
CA ARG A 722 33.54 39.12 -3.23
C ARG A 722 33.87 38.02 -2.19
N GLY A 723 34.88 37.17 -2.46
CA GLY A 723 35.22 36.09 -1.56
C GLY A 723 34.16 34.98 -1.44
N TYR A 724 33.33 34.80 -2.47
CA TYR A 724 32.28 33.78 -2.47
C TYR A 724 32.82 32.40 -2.86
N ASP A 725 32.70 31.45 -1.94
CA ASP A 725 33.06 30.08 -2.15
C ASP A 725 31.90 29.23 -2.75
N LYS A 726 32.16 27.94 -2.97
CA LYS A 726 31.16 27.00 -3.48
C LYS A 726 29.91 26.90 -2.57
N GLY A 727 30.06 27.13 -1.26
CA GLY A 727 28.97 27.10 -0.27
C GLY A 727 27.95 28.21 -0.50
N ARG A 728 28.41 29.40 -0.95
CA ARG A 728 27.54 30.56 -1.24
C ARG A 728 26.45 30.26 -2.28
N PHE A 729 26.77 29.39 -3.22
CA PHE A 729 25.88 28.99 -4.32
C PHE A 729 25.02 27.76 -3.98
N SER A 730 24.98 27.34 -2.71
CA SER A 730 24.12 26.27 -2.24
C SER A 730 22.86 26.84 -1.62
N PHE A 731 21.69 26.40 -2.12
CA PHE A 731 20.39 26.75 -1.50
C PHE A 731 20.13 25.98 -0.20
N ASN A 732 20.97 24.99 0.16
CA ASN A 732 20.86 24.24 1.42
C ASN A 732 21.67 24.85 2.56
N VAL A 733 22.65 25.70 2.28
CA VAL A 733 23.59 26.28 3.24
C VAL A 733 23.23 27.74 3.49
N LYS A 734 23.36 28.21 4.74
CA LYS A 734 23.19 29.61 5.09
C LYS A 734 24.24 30.48 4.38
N GLY A 735 23.84 31.74 4.06
CA GLY A 735 24.71 32.73 3.44
C GLY A 735 24.31 33.17 2.04
N GLY A 736 23.99 32.22 1.15
CA GLY A 736 23.54 32.53 -0.21
C GLY A 736 22.07 32.28 -0.46
N ARG A 737 21.41 31.47 0.34
CA ARG A 737 20.02 31.09 0.20
C ARG A 737 19.05 32.19 0.68
N CYS A 738 17.83 32.16 0.23
CA CYS A 738 16.74 32.92 0.82
C CYS A 738 16.40 32.34 2.20
N GLU A 739 16.52 33.13 3.26
CA GLU A 739 16.25 32.65 4.61
C GLU A 739 14.75 32.52 4.92
N ALA A 740 13.86 33.23 4.20
CA ALA A 740 12.43 33.16 4.41
C ALA A 740 11.86 31.77 4.05
N CYS A 741 12.32 31.15 2.93
CA CYS A 741 11.97 29.79 2.53
C CYS A 741 13.08 28.76 2.82
N LYS A 742 14.16 29.19 3.46
CA LYS A 742 15.35 28.35 3.75
C LYS A 742 15.88 27.63 2.50
N GLY A 743 15.79 28.25 1.34
CA GLY A 743 16.25 27.74 0.05
C GLY A 743 15.26 26.79 -0.67
N GLY A 744 14.06 26.59 -0.16
CA GLY A 744 13.03 25.76 -0.81
C GLY A 744 12.43 26.38 -2.07
N GLY A 745 12.41 27.73 -2.15
CA GLY A 745 11.73 28.49 -3.21
C GLY A 745 10.22 28.59 -2.99
N ILE A 746 9.65 27.67 -2.25
CA ILE A 746 8.23 27.56 -1.91
C ILE A 746 8.04 27.48 -0.40
N LYS A 747 6.87 27.87 0.08
CA LYS A 747 6.42 27.65 1.46
C LYS A 747 5.33 26.59 1.45
N GLN A 748 5.44 25.63 2.33
CA GLN A 748 4.40 24.63 2.60
C GLN A 748 3.45 25.22 3.63
N ILE A 749 2.17 25.20 3.34
CA ILE A 749 1.08 25.55 4.25
C ILE A 749 0.41 24.24 4.63
N GLU A 750 0.61 23.82 5.87
CA GLU A 750 -0.01 22.60 6.39
C GLU A 750 -1.51 22.83 6.58
N MET A 751 -2.31 21.98 5.95
CA MET A 751 -3.77 22.00 6.02
C MET A 751 -4.23 20.73 6.75
N HIS A 752 -4.61 20.86 8.02
CA HIS A 752 -4.92 19.71 8.90
C HIS A 752 -5.92 18.68 8.36
N PHE A 753 -6.80 19.04 7.42
CA PHE A 753 -7.83 18.15 6.84
C PHE A 753 -7.79 18.07 5.31
N LEU A 754 -6.85 18.80 4.68
CA LEU A 754 -6.69 18.86 3.23
C LEU A 754 -5.22 18.61 2.88
N PRO A 755 -4.91 18.26 1.62
CA PRO A 755 -3.52 18.18 1.17
C PRO A 755 -2.80 19.53 1.38
N ASP A 756 -1.53 19.46 1.76
CA ASP A 756 -0.70 20.65 1.96
C ASP A 756 -0.62 21.50 0.69
N VAL A 757 -0.71 22.79 0.84
CA VAL A 757 -0.61 23.74 -0.26
C VAL A 757 0.81 24.31 -0.33
N TYR A 758 1.40 24.29 -1.52
CA TYR A 758 2.71 24.84 -1.79
C TYR A 758 2.59 26.14 -2.56
N VAL A 759 3.02 27.25 -1.94
CA VAL A 759 2.98 28.57 -2.55
C VAL A 759 4.39 29.10 -2.80
N PRO A 760 4.64 29.84 -3.89
CA PRO A 760 5.93 30.49 -4.12
C PRO A 760 6.31 31.41 -2.94
N CYS A 761 7.58 31.44 -2.60
CA CYS A 761 8.07 32.33 -1.52
C CYS A 761 7.92 33.81 -1.90
N GLU A 762 7.23 34.59 -1.10
CA GLU A 762 6.97 36.00 -1.32
C GLU A 762 8.24 36.88 -1.35
N VAL A 763 9.34 36.38 -0.74
CA VAL A 763 10.61 37.11 -0.65
C VAL A 763 11.50 36.86 -1.86
N CYS A 764 11.64 35.58 -2.26
CA CYS A 764 12.53 35.25 -3.37
C CYS A 764 11.79 34.90 -4.66
N HIS A 765 10.46 34.92 -4.65
CA HIS A 765 9.60 34.58 -5.79
C HIS A 765 10.02 33.31 -6.54
N GLY A 766 10.40 32.26 -5.80
CA GLY A 766 10.82 30.97 -6.35
C GLY A 766 12.31 30.83 -6.64
N THR A 767 13.11 31.87 -6.66
CA THR A 767 14.55 31.85 -7.06
C THR A 767 15.46 31.13 -6.07
N ARG A 768 15.01 30.84 -4.84
CA ARG A 768 15.73 30.13 -3.77
C ARG A 768 16.91 30.84 -3.12
N TYR A 769 17.42 31.94 -3.72
CA TYR A 769 18.62 32.66 -3.30
C TYR A 769 18.29 34.10 -2.85
N ASN A 770 19.24 34.73 -2.16
CA ASN A 770 19.22 36.13 -1.88
C ASN A 770 19.71 36.92 -3.10
N SER A 771 19.40 38.24 -3.13
CA SER A 771 19.73 39.16 -4.24
C SER A 771 21.23 39.20 -4.55
N GLU A 772 22.07 39.23 -3.53
CA GLU A 772 23.52 39.30 -3.68
C GLU A 772 24.12 38.11 -4.40
N THR A 773 23.61 36.90 -4.14
CA THR A 773 24.04 35.68 -4.83
C THR A 773 23.57 35.68 -6.29
N LEU A 774 22.39 36.21 -6.58
CA LEU A 774 21.84 36.30 -7.93
C LEU A 774 22.55 37.33 -8.83
N GLU A 775 23.30 38.31 -8.25
CA GLU A 775 24.14 39.24 -9.01
C GLU A 775 25.30 38.55 -9.73
N ILE A 776 25.82 37.43 -9.18
CA ILE A 776 26.89 36.67 -9.79
C ILE A 776 26.37 35.92 -11.02
N LYS A 777 26.97 36.21 -12.16
CA LYS A 777 26.56 35.64 -13.45
C LYS A 777 27.69 34.88 -14.14
N TYR A 778 27.35 33.77 -14.78
CA TYR A 778 28.19 33.05 -15.72
C TYR A 778 27.50 33.12 -17.08
N LYS A 779 28.21 33.58 -18.15
CA LYS A 779 27.61 33.81 -19.48
C LYS A 779 26.24 34.55 -19.44
N GLY A 780 26.11 35.54 -18.57
CA GLY A 780 24.91 36.37 -18.43
C GLY A 780 23.76 35.79 -17.61
N LYS A 781 23.86 34.56 -17.12
CA LYS A 781 22.82 33.87 -16.33
C LYS A 781 23.24 33.72 -14.86
N SER A 782 22.35 33.95 -13.92
CA SER A 782 22.51 33.67 -12.50
C SER A 782 22.39 32.17 -12.23
N ILE A 783 22.76 31.74 -11.01
CA ILE A 783 22.58 30.32 -10.63
C ILE A 783 21.11 29.88 -10.57
N SER A 784 20.19 30.80 -10.27
CA SER A 784 18.76 30.52 -10.34
C SER A 784 18.27 30.33 -11.79
N ASP A 785 18.72 31.17 -12.70
CA ASP A 785 18.40 31.05 -14.15
C ASP A 785 18.89 29.69 -14.68
N VAL A 786 20.05 29.19 -14.21
CA VAL A 786 20.59 27.88 -14.59
C VAL A 786 19.72 26.74 -14.03
N LEU A 787 19.21 26.85 -12.81
CA LEU A 787 18.29 25.85 -12.26
C LEU A 787 16.94 25.84 -13.00
N ASP A 788 16.54 26.96 -13.56
CA ASP A 788 15.30 27.09 -14.33
C ASP A 788 15.43 26.61 -15.80
N MET A 789 16.65 26.42 -16.30
CA MET A 789 16.89 25.85 -17.62
C MET A 789 16.36 24.42 -17.73
N THR A 790 15.84 24.06 -18.90
CA THR A 790 15.65 22.65 -19.25
C THR A 790 17.00 21.96 -19.39
N ILE A 791 17.02 20.63 -19.28
CA ILE A 791 18.24 19.83 -19.42
C ILE A 791 18.83 20.00 -20.84
N ASP A 792 17.99 20.14 -21.90
CA ASP A 792 18.43 20.40 -23.27
C ASP A 792 19.10 21.76 -23.42
N GLU A 793 18.49 22.82 -22.85
CA GLU A 793 19.11 24.17 -22.83
C GLU A 793 20.41 24.16 -22.08
N ALA A 794 20.46 23.47 -20.91
CA ALA A 794 21.67 23.37 -20.12
C ALA A 794 22.79 22.63 -20.84
N LEU A 795 22.47 21.62 -21.66
CA LEU A 795 23.44 20.89 -22.47
C LEU A 795 24.17 21.83 -23.45
N VAL A 796 23.41 22.70 -24.13
CA VAL A 796 23.94 23.72 -25.03
C VAL A 796 24.72 24.79 -24.28
N TYR A 797 24.18 25.27 -23.15
CA TYR A 797 24.80 26.32 -22.35
C TYR A 797 26.18 25.92 -21.77
N PHE A 798 26.33 24.66 -21.34
CA PHE A 798 27.55 24.12 -20.78
C PHE A 798 28.42 23.34 -21.77
N ASP A 799 28.21 23.52 -23.09
CA ASP A 799 28.96 22.79 -24.11
C ASP A 799 30.48 22.85 -23.97
N ALA A 800 31.01 24.02 -23.51
CA ALA A 800 32.43 24.24 -23.26
C ALA A 800 32.98 23.65 -21.97
N ILE A 801 32.16 23.02 -21.13
CA ILE A 801 32.54 22.46 -19.82
C ILE A 801 32.35 20.92 -19.84
N PRO A 802 33.36 20.13 -20.26
CA PRO A 802 33.19 18.71 -20.51
C PRO A 802 32.63 17.90 -19.34
N LYS A 803 33.02 18.26 -18.10
CA LYS A 803 32.58 17.58 -16.88
C LYS A 803 31.07 17.75 -16.62
N ILE A 804 30.55 18.95 -16.81
CA ILE A 804 29.11 19.25 -16.67
C ILE A 804 28.35 18.67 -17.85
N LYS A 805 28.84 18.90 -19.07
CA LYS A 805 28.25 18.41 -20.32
C LYS A 805 28.00 16.90 -20.27
N ARG A 806 29.01 16.11 -19.87
CA ARG A 806 28.89 14.64 -19.80
C ARG A 806 27.76 14.20 -18.86
N LYS A 807 27.59 14.83 -17.72
CA LYS A 807 26.54 14.50 -16.76
C LYS A 807 25.14 14.90 -17.27
N ILE A 808 25.02 16.04 -17.92
CA ILE A 808 23.78 16.50 -18.53
C ILE A 808 23.41 15.62 -19.73
N GLN A 809 24.39 15.17 -20.54
CA GLN A 809 24.16 14.30 -21.68
C GLN A 809 23.49 12.98 -21.27
N THR A 810 23.84 12.37 -20.12
CA THR A 810 23.18 11.15 -19.67
C THR A 810 21.70 11.35 -19.35
N LEU A 811 21.31 12.56 -18.93
CA LEU A 811 19.92 12.92 -18.72
C LEU A 811 19.14 13.06 -20.02
N VAL A 812 19.79 13.61 -21.05
CA VAL A 812 19.21 13.69 -22.41
C VAL A 812 19.08 12.30 -23.03
N ASP A 813 20.10 11.44 -22.86
CA ASP A 813 20.13 10.08 -23.40
C ASP A 813 18.94 9.24 -22.88
N VAL A 814 18.50 9.44 -21.64
CA VAL A 814 17.33 8.77 -21.06
C VAL A 814 15.99 9.47 -21.38
N GLY A 815 15.99 10.50 -22.24
CA GLY A 815 14.78 11.20 -22.68
C GLY A 815 14.22 12.20 -21.67
N LEU A 816 15.03 12.80 -20.79
CA LEU A 816 14.64 13.81 -19.81
C LEU A 816 15.00 15.24 -20.19
N GLY A 817 15.32 15.50 -21.46
CA GLY A 817 15.76 16.80 -21.96
C GLY A 817 14.82 17.97 -21.64
N TYR A 818 13.52 17.73 -21.60
CA TYR A 818 12.46 18.71 -21.31
C TYR A 818 12.33 19.08 -19.82
N VAL A 819 12.87 18.26 -18.91
CA VAL A 819 12.79 18.51 -17.45
C VAL A 819 13.72 19.65 -17.08
N ARG A 820 13.31 20.51 -16.11
CA ARG A 820 14.19 21.60 -15.63
C ARG A 820 15.18 21.08 -14.59
N LEU A 821 16.41 21.59 -14.60
CA LEU A 821 17.47 21.20 -13.66
C LEU A 821 17.06 21.38 -12.18
N GLY A 822 16.33 22.44 -11.87
CA GLY A 822 15.84 22.79 -10.54
C GLY A 822 14.42 22.32 -10.22
N GLN A 823 13.78 21.53 -11.09
CA GLN A 823 12.42 21.03 -10.87
C GLN A 823 12.38 20.20 -9.58
N SER A 824 11.36 20.43 -8.76
CA SER A 824 11.22 19.69 -7.50
C SER A 824 11.03 18.19 -7.75
N ALA A 825 11.71 17.34 -6.97
CA ALA A 825 11.55 15.89 -7.04
C ALA A 825 10.10 15.43 -6.81
N THR A 826 9.33 16.21 -6.04
CA THR A 826 7.91 15.90 -5.72
C THR A 826 6.95 16.14 -6.90
N THR A 827 7.39 16.84 -7.94
CA THR A 827 6.61 17.10 -9.16
C THR A 827 6.95 16.16 -10.32
N LEU A 828 7.96 15.31 -10.16
CA LEU A 828 8.33 14.32 -11.17
C LEU A 828 7.36 13.13 -11.12
N SER A 829 7.02 12.60 -12.29
CA SER A 829 6.31 11.32 -12.39
C SER A 829 7.21 10.14 -11.97
N GLY A 830 6.60 8.98 -11.65
CA GLY A 830 7.36 7.78 -11.29
C GLY A 830 8.36 7.37 -12.37
N GLY A 831 7.96 7.40 -13.64
CA GLY A 831 8.84 7.10 -14.77
C GLY A 831 9.98 8.11 -14.97
N GLU A 832 9.73 9.42 -14.73
CA GLU A 832 10.79 10.44 -14.76
C GLU A 832 11.80 10.23 -13.62
N ALA A 833 11.31 9.91 -12.41
CA ALA A 833 12.17 9.59 -11.27
C ALA A 833 13.05 8.36 -11.53
N GLN A 834 12.49 7.31 -12.12
CA GLN A 834 13.19 6.09 -12.49
C GLN A 834 14.28 6.36 -13.54
N ARG A 835 13.95 7.09 -14.61
CA ARG A 835 14.93 7.49 -15.63
C ARG A 835 16.03 8.39 -15.07
N MET A 836 15.70 9.22 -14.08
CA MET A 836 16.70 10.04 -13.37
C MET A 836 17.69 9.18 -12.60
N LYS A 837 17.23 8.11 -11.93
CA LYS A 837 18.08 7.13 -11.26
C LYS A 837 18.99 6.41 -12.25
N LEU A 838 18.42 5.97 -13.38
CA LEU A 838 19.17 5.34 -14.46
C LEU A 838 20.27 6.27 -15.02
N ALA A 839 19.96 7.55 -15.28
CA ALA A 839 20.93 8.54 -15.74
C ALA A 839 22.08 8.74 -14.73
N SER A 840 21.78 8.73 -13.43
CA SER A 840 22.79 8.84 -12.37
C SER A 840 23.77 7.64 -12.38
N GLU A 841 23.25 6.43 -12.63
CA GLU A 841 24.11 5.23 -12.70
C GLU A 841 24.99 5.24 -13.96
N LEU A 842 24.47 5.71 -15.10
CA LEU A 842 25.25 5.85 -16.35
C LEU A 842 26.42 6.83 -16.24
N GLN A 843 26.41 7.75 -15.28
CA GLN A 843 27.51 8.67 -15.02
C GLN A 843 28.73 7.99 -14.38
N ARG A 844 28.52 6.85 -13.71
CA ARG A 844 29.54 6.09 -13.03
C ARG A 844 30.35 5.27 -14.01
N VAL A 845 31.60 4.98 -13.67
CA VAL A 845 32.42 4.06 -14.46
C VAL A 845 31.88 2.64 -14.23
N SER A 846 31.49 1.97 -15.31
CA SER A 846 31.03 0.58 -15.22
C SER A 846 32.21 -0.35 -15.00
N THR A 847 32.08 -1.27 -14.04
CA THR A 847 33.03 -2.37 -13.79
C THR A 847 32.71 -3.61 -14.64
N GLY A 848 31.48 -3.69 -15.20
CA GLY A 848 31.00 -4.83 -15.97
C GLY A 848 30.34 -5.94 -15.13
N ASP A 849 30.37 -5.84 -13.80
CA ASP A 849 29.91 -6.89 -12.87
C ASP A 849 28.74 -6.41 -11.98
N THR A 850 27.98 -5.43 -12.48
CA THR A 850 26.79 -4.89 -11.78
C THR A 850 25.53 -5.59 -12.25
N PHE A 851 24.68 -5.96 -11.28
CA PHE A 851 23.35 -6.51 -11.53
C PHE A 851 22.29 -5.40 -11.37
N TYR A 852 21.66 -4.98 -12.48
CA TYR A 852 20.62 -3.96 -12.49
C TYR A 852 19.24 -4.62 -12.47
N ILE A 853 18.34 -4.14 -11.64
CA ILE A 853 16.93 -4.53 -11.59
C ILE A 853 16.07 -3.30 -11.87
N LEU A 854 15.18 -3.41 -12.83
CA LEU A 854 14.24 -2.35 -13.21
C LEU A 854 12.80 -2.89 -13.15
N ASP A 855 11.90 -2.14 -12.58
CA ASP A 855 10.48 -2.48 -12.50
C ASP A 855 9.67 -1.56 -13.40
N GLU A 856 9.08 -2.14 -14.46
CA GLU A 856 8.25 -1.49 -15.48
C GLU A 856 8.81 -0.13 -15.98
N PRO A 857 10.04 -0.08 -16.53
CA PRO A 857 10.69 1.17 -16.89
C PRO A 857 10.05 1.90 -18.07
N THR A 858 9.12 1.27 -18.79
CA THR A 858 8.41 1.88 -19.94
C THR A 858 7.14 2.62 -19.54
N THR A 859 6.81 2.64 -18.26
CA THR A 859 5.63 3.34 -17.72
C THR A 859 5.60 4.80 -18.17
N GLY A 860 4.50 5.23 -18.77
CA GLY A 860 4.30 6.60 -19.23
C GLY A 860 5.15 7.01 -20.43
N LEU A 861 5.71 6.06 -21.18
CA LEU A 861 6.56 6.33 -22.33
C LEU A 861 5.85 6.09 -23.67
N HIS A 862 5.98 7.05 -24.57
CA HIS A 862 5.69 6.85 -25.97
C HIS A 862 6.71 5.87 -26.60
N ALA A 863 6.32 5.13 -27.64
CA ALA A 863 7.18 4.17 -28.35
C ALA A 863 8.55 4.75 -28.77
N HIS A 864 8.59 6.02 -29.15
CA HIS A 864 9.83 6.74 -29.49
C HIS A 864 10.77 6.86 -28.26
N ASP A 865 10.24 7.13 -27.08
CA ASP A 865 11.03 7.25 -25.84
C ASP A 865 11.48 5.87 -25.36
N ILE A 866 10.67 4.81 -25.58
CA ILE A 866 11.06 3.41 -25.34
C ILE A 866 12.27 3.03 -26.18
N LYS A 867 12.32 3.42 -27.48
CA LYS A 867 13.47 3.18 -28.35
C LYS A 867 14.77 3.80 -27.80
N LYS A 868 14.69 5.02 -27.23
CA LYS A 868 15.84 5.66 -26.56
C LYS A 868 16.23 4.90 -25.29
N LEU A 869 15.28 4.52 -24.45
CA LEU A 869 15.52 3.76 -23.23
C LEU A 869 16.23 2.43 -23.54
N LEU A 870 15.75 1.69 -24.53
CA LEU A 870 16.37 0.42 -24.98
C LEU A 870 17.83 0.61 -25.42
N THR A 871 18.13 1.72 -26.11
CA THR A 871 19.52 2.06 -26.47
C THR A 871 20.42 2.20 -25.25
N VAL A 872 19.89 2.80 -24.18
CA VAL A 872 20.59 2.99 -22.93
C VAL A 872 20.77 1.66 -22.18
N LEU A 873 19.73 0.84 -22.08
CA LEU A 873 19.80 -0.47 -21.42
C LEU A 873 20.80 -1.40 -22.14
N ASN A 874 20.75 -1.44 -23.48
CA ASN A 874 21.72 -2.21 -24.28
C ASN A 874 23.17 -1.74 -24.03
N ARG A 875 23.40 -0.42 -23.92
CA ARG A 875 24.73 0.11 -23.59
C ARG A 875 25.25 -0.37 -22.23
N LEU A 876 24.37 -0.55 -21.23
CA LEU A 876 24.75 -1.14 -19.92
C LEU A 876 25.13 -2.61 -20.07
N VAL A 877 24.38 -3.39 -20.84
CA VAL A 877 24.65 -4.81 -21.07
C VAL A 877 25.94 -4.99 -21.89
N ASP A 878 26.12 -4.19 -22.93
CA ASP A 878 27.35 -4.20 -23.77
C ASP A 878 28.61 -3.84 -22.96
N ALA A 879 28.46 -3.10 -21.88
CA ALA A 879 29.53 -2.85 -20.90
C ALA A 879 29.81 -4.03 -19.95
N GLY A 880 29.12 -5.17 -20.14
CA GLY A 880 29.30 -6.41 -19.36
C GLY A 880 28.32 -6.64 -18.24
N ASN A 881 27.48 -5.66 -17.89
CA ASN A 881 26.53 -5.75 -16.77
C ASN A 881 25.35 -6.66 -17.06
N THR A 882 24.70 -7.13 -16.03
CA THR A 882 23.43 -7.85 -16.11
C THR A 882 22.26 -6.88 -15.93
N VAL A 883 21.26 -6.96 -16.78
CA VAL A 883 20.04 -6.13 -16.68
C VAL A 883 18.82 -7.03 -16.64
N VAL A 884 18.09 -6.98 -15.54
CA VAL A 884 16.82 -7.71 -15.36
C VAL A 884 15.69 -6.69 -15.28
N VAL A 885 14.67 -6.86 -16.11
CA VAL A 885 13.54 -5.94 -16.23
C VAL A 885 12.23 -6.70 -16.05
N ILE A 886 11.37 -6.24 -15.15
CA ILE A 886 9.97 -6.68 -15.10
C ILE A 886 9.22 -5.86 -16.15
N GLU A 887 8.59 -6.50 -17.13
CA GLU A 887 7.95 -5.79 -18.24
C GLU A 887 6.70 -6.47 -18.80
N HIS A 888 5.82 -5.63 -19.34
CA HIS A 888 4.60 -6.01 -20.05
C HIS A 888 4.60 -5.51 -21.50
N ASN A 889 5.44 -4.53 -21.82
CA ASN A 889 5.53 -3.94 -23.14
C ASN A 889 6.21 -4.91 -24.12
N LEU A 890 5.47 -5.35 -25.15
CA LEU A 890 5.96 -6.34 -26.13
C LEU A 890 7.13 -5.83 -26.96
N ASP A 891 7.24 -4.52 -27.20
CA ASP A 891 8.36 -3.92 -27.90
C ASP A 891 9.68 -4.05 -27.14
N VAL A 892 9.62 -4.03 -25.81
CA VAL A 892 10.78 -4.30 -24.96
C VAL A 892 11.07 -5.81 -24.89
N ILE A 893 10.03 -6.61 -24.65
CA ILE A 893 10.15 -8.06 -24.50
C ILE A 893 10.77 -8.70 -25.74
N LYS A 894 10.33 -8.29 -26.96
CA LYS A 894 10.91 -8.81 -28.22
C LYS A 894 12.39 -8.48 -28.44
N THR A 895 12.92 -7.47 -27.70
CA THR A 895 14.34 -7.08 -27.79
C THR A 895 15.24 -7.74 -26.74
N ALA A 896 14.68 -8.45 -25.76
CA ALA A 896 15.43 -9.12 -24.70
C ALA A 896 16.32 -10.26 -25.22
N ASP A 897 17.43 -10.53 -24.54
CA ASP A 897 18.27 -11.71 -24.85
C ASP A 897 17.68 -12.98 -24.22
N TYR A 898 16.96 -12.85 -23.11
CA TYR A 898 16.36 -13.95 -22.37
C TYR A 898 15.05 -13.53 -21.71
N ILE A 899 14.10 -14.43 -21.63
CA ILE A 899 12.80 -14.22 -20.99
C ILE A 899 12.60 -15.27 -19.89
N ILE A 900 12.01 -14.85 -18.78
CA ILE A 900 11.43 -15.71 -17.75
C ILE A 900 9.95 -15.36 -17.67
N ASP A 901 9.08 -16.22 -18.17
CA ASP A 901 7.63 -16.01 -18.21
C ASP A 901 6.95 -16.70 -17.05
N MET A 902 6.19 -15.93 -16.26
CA MET A 902 5.52 -16.39 -15.06
C MET A 902 4.00 -16.50 -15.25
N GLY A 903 3.41 -17.50 -14.63
CA GLY A 903 1.98 -17.73 -14.74
C GLY A 903 1.56 -19.01 -14.03
N PRO A 904 0.56 -19.78 -14.60
CA PRO A 904 -0.20 -19.46 -15.83
C PRO A 904 -1.20 -18.31 -15.66
N GLU A 905 -1.72 -18.10 -14.44
CA GLU A 905 -2.72 -17.10 -14.08
C GLU A 905 -2.18 -16.14 -13.01
N GLY A 906 -3.02 -15.24 -12.50
CA GLY A 906 -2.73 -14.39 -11.35
C GLY A 906 -3.13 -15.04 -10.01
N GLY A 907 -2.55 -14.54 -8.90
CA GLY A 907 -2.87 -14.98 -7.54
C GLY A 907 -2.51 -16.44 -7.27
N ILE A 908 -3.38 -17.16 -6.58
CA ILE A 908 -3.15 -18.56 -6.15
C ILE A 908 -2.97 -19.51 -7.34
N ARG A 909 -3.55 -19.17 -8.51
CA ARG A 909 -3.44 -19.97 -9.74
C ARG A 909 -2.21 -19.64 -10.58
N GLY A 910 -1.35 -18.75 -10.09
CA GLY A 910 -0.07 -18.35 -10.68
C GLY A 910 1.10 -18.83 -9.84
N GLY A 911 2.21 -18.12 -9.93
CA GLY A 911 3.37 -18.35 -9.09
C GLY A 911 4.31 -19.44 -9.60
N GLU A 912 4.22 -19.79 -10.87
CA GLU A 912 5.10 -20.76 -11.52
C GLU A 912 5.89 -20.12 -12.67
N VAL A 913 7.05 -20.67 -13.03
CA VAL A 913 7.76 -20.34 -14.27
C VAL A 913 7.22 -21.24 -15.38
N ILE A 914 6.56 -20.66 -16.38
CA ILE A 914 5.92 -21.40 -17.46
C ILE A 914 6.87 -21.61 -18.61
N ALA A 915 7.66 -20.61 -18.94
CA ALA A 915 8.58 -20.64 -20.07
C ALA A 915 9.86 -19.86 -19.77
N THR A 916 10.97 -20.32 -20.25
CA THR A 916 12.26 -19.62 -20.22
C THR A 916 12.97 -19.80 -21.55
N GLY A 917 13.73 -18.83 -21.97
CA GLY A 917 14.49 -18.90 -23.22
C GLY A 917 14.58 -17.57 -23.94
N THR A 918 14.98 -17.62 -25.21
CA THR A 918 14.93 -16.43 -26.09
C THR A 918 13.48 -16.07 -26.41
N PRO A 919 13.20 -14.84 -26.84
CA PRO A 919 11.86 -14.44 -27.29
C PRO A 919 11.26 -15.38 -28.34
N GLU A 920 12.08 -15.89 -29.24
CA GLU A 920 11.70 -16.84 -30.29
C GLU A 920 11.26 -18.20 -29.71
N GLU A 921 11.98 -18.70 -28.68
CA GLU A 921 11.66 -19.93 -27.99
C GLU A 921 10.37 -19.81 -27.17
N VAL A 922 10.22 -18.73 -26.42
CA VAL A 922 9.03 -18.48 -25.59
C VAL A 922 7.77 -18.30 -26.46
N ALA A 923 7.90 -17.69 -27.65
CA ALA A 923 6.79 -17.54 -28.61
C ALA A 923 6.20 -18.87 -29.10
N GLU A 924 6.93 -19.97 -29.02
CA GLU A 924 6.46 -21.32 -29.42
C GLU A 924 5.85 -22.11 -28.24
N VAL A 925 5.84 -21.58 -27.03
CA VAL A 925 5.25 -22.26 -25.85
C VAL A 925 3.75 -22.02 -25.80
N GLU A 926 2.93 -23.03 -26.05
CA GLU A 926 1.45 -22.90 -26.09
C GLU A 926 0.83 -22.43 -24.78
N GLY A 927 1.43 -22.74 -23.62
CA GLY A 927 0.94 -22.34 -22.29
C GLY A 927 1.26 -20.89 -21.90
N SER A 928 2.12 -20.20 -22.64
CA SER A 928 2.53 -18.82 -22.37
C SER A 928 1.62 -17.81 -23.06
N PHE A 929 0.88 -17.03 -22.30
CA PHE A 929 0.12 -15.90 -22.85
C PHE A 929 1.07 -14.86 -23.46
N THR A 930 2.15 -14.53 -22.77
CA THR A 930 3.19 -13.64 -23.29
C THR A 930 3.73 -14.15 -24.64
N GLY A 931 4.01 -15.46 -24.75
CA GLY A 931 4.48 -16.10 -25.96
C GLY A 931 3.51 -15.95 -27.13
N GLN A 932 2.20 -16.12 -26.90
CA GLN A 932 1.17 -15.98 -27.92
C GLN A 932 1.14 -14.56 -28.51
N TYR A 933 1.12 -13.52 -27.67
CA TYR A 933 1.14 -12.12 -28.12
C TYR A 933 2.49 -11.75 -28.77
N LEU A 934 3.59 -12.25 -28.23
CA LEU A 934 4.93 -12.03 -28.76
C LEU A 934 5.06 -12.60 -30.17
N LYS A 935 4.54 -13.80 -30.41
CA LYS A 935 4.50 -14.41 -31.75
C LYS A 935 3.79 -13.52 -32.77
N TYR A 936 2.62 -12.98 -32.41
CA TYR A 936 1.85 -12.08 -33.25
C TYR A 936 2.65 -10.81 -33.60
N VAL A 937 3.30 -10.17 -32.61
CA VAL A 937 4.10 -8.95 -32.87
C VAL A 937 5.33 -9.24 -33.71
N MET A 938 6.05 -10.34 -33.43
CA MET A 938 7.25 -10.71 -34.21
C MET A 938 6.92 -11.11 -35.66
N ASP A 939 5.77 -11.71 -35.92
CA ASP A 939 5.32 -12.05 -37.26
C ASP A 939 4.87 -10.80 -38.05
N LYS A 940 4.27 -9.80 -37.40
CA LYS A 940 3.96 -8.48 -37.99
C LYS A 940 5.24 -7.71 -38.35
N ASP A 941 6.35 -7.96 -37.66
CA ASP A 941 7.64 -7.30 -37.89
C ASP A 941 8.50 -7.95 -39.00
N LYS A 942 8.21 -9.18 -39.38
CA LYS A 942 8.86 -9.88 -40.53
C LYS A 942 8.35 -9.35 -41.86
#